data_6286eedc156eb1c889a29f1c1ea998d9
#
_entry.id   6286eedc156eb1c889a29f1c1ea998d9
#
_cell.length_a   1.000
_cell.length_b   1.000
_cell.length_c   1.000
_cell.angle_alpha   90.00
_cell.angle_beta   90.00
_cell.angle_gamma   90.00
#
_symmetry.space_group_name_H-M   'P 1'
#
loop_
_entity.id
_entity.type
_entity.pdbx_description
1 polymer ?
#
loop_
_entity_poly.entity_id
_entity_poly.type
_entity_poly.pdbx_seq_one_letter_code
_entity_poly.pdbx_strand_id
1 'polypeptide(L)'
;MTLSLSRLVALTLAGTVVAGAALPASAAPVHKALAAPARTAPTAAELARWQKTADRVTIMRDKWGIPHVFGKRDADAVFGMVYAQAEDDFNRVERNYINAMGRLAEVEGEKEVWRDLRMKLYIDPSDMRAKYAASPAWLKDLMNAWADGLNFYLHTHPDTRPKLLTRFEPWMALSFSEGSIGGDIEEIDLKELEAFYGKTPAPSLADSSNLRDAEPRGSNGFAIAPKLSASGHPLLLINPHTSFYFRPEIHMVSEQGLNAYGAVTWGQFFIYQGFNDRAGWMHTSGGGDVIDEYLETVVERKGKFFYKYGGKERALRALPITLPFKRTDGGMGSRTVTAYFSHHGPIVRGKDGKWVAIRIMDEPVKALTQSYSRTKAKNYAAFTKTMELRTNSSNNTVYADADGNIAYFHGNFIPKRDPRFDWSKPVDGSNPATEWQGLHAVNDTITLFNPASGYISNTNNWPFSSSGASSPKQQDYPNYMWSLPENARGRHAERVLKEAKGLDIDSLIASAYDPYLTAFEPLVPQLAKDFDALPAGDARKAALAEQVASLRAWDLRWAANSVPTALAVYWGQEMVAANTKRAREANIPTVDFITTRLGSDERLDALHRASEKLTRDFGTWKTPWGEINRFQRISGDIEQEYDDAKPSWPVAFTSANWGSLASFGMVAKQKTKRIYGDRGNSFVAGVEFGPKIKAKSILAGGQSGNPASRHFDDQAAMYSRGEFKDVLFYKEDIEKQLERSYHPGQ
;
A
#
# COMPACT_ATOMS: atom_id res chain seq x y z
N MET A 1 15.52 22.09 64.02
CA MET A 1 16.80 22.72 64.51
C MET A 1 17.44 23.28 63.27
N THR A 2 17.24 24.51 63.11
CA THR A 2 18.10 25.71 63.16
C THR A 2 18.93 25.87 61.88
N LEU A 3 18.56 26.85 61.03
CA LEU A 3 19.02 28.24 60.91
C LEU A 3 20.39 28.32 60.21
N SER A 4 20.80 29.22 59.30
CA SER A 4 20.28 30.56 58.98
C SER A 4 21.25 31.21 57.97
N LEU A 5 20.70 32.10 57.13
CA LEU A 5 21.12 33.48 56.77
C LEU A 5 22.35 33.76 55.89
N SER A 6 22.05 34.31 54.75
CA SER A 6 22.39 35.59 54.13
C SER A 6 23.82 36.22 54.33
N ARG A 7 24.39 36.67 53.21
CA ARG A 7 24.88 38.08 53.08
C ARG A 7 25.08 38.48 51.60
N LEU A 8 24.41 39.56 51.26
CA LEU A 8 24.69 40.49 50.15
C LEU A 8 25.96 41.24 50.41
N VAL A 9 26.82 41.44 49.40
CA VAL A 9 27.73 42.61 49.35
C VAL A 9 27.82 43.04 47.87
N ALA A 10 27.42 44.27 47.62
CA ALA A 10 27.67 45.03 46.40
C ALA A 10 29.01 45.76 46.52
N LEU A 11 29.81 45.79 45.46
CA LEU A 11 30.81 46.84 45.26
C LEU A 11 31.17 47.06 43.78
N THR A 12 30.79 48.20 43.29
CA THR A 12 31.41 49.21 42.39
C THR A 12 32.37 48.80 41.26
N LEU A 13 32.04 49.40 40.09
CA LEU A 13 32.78 49.51 38.84
C LEU A 13 34.25 49.98 39.00
N ALA A 14 35.11 49.35 38.22
CA ALA A 14 36.27 50.03 37.62
C ALA A 14 36.50 49.44 36.21
N GLY A 15 36.40 50.24 35.18
CA GLY A 15 36.61 49.88 33.82
C GLY A 15 38.06 49.64 33.45
N THR A 16 38.34 48.62 32.71
CA THR A 16 39.57 48.47 31.94
C THR A 16 39.21 47.92 30.53
N VAL A 17 39.52 48.73 29.54
CA VAL A 17 39.45 48.38 28.12
C VAL A 17 40.55 47.35 27.85
N VAL A 18 40.18 46.15 27.47
CA VAL A 18 41.10 45.16 26.91
C VAL A 18 40.67 44.89 25.52
N ALA A 19 41.56 45.12 24.58
CA ALA A 19 41.41 44.86 23.15
C ALA A 19 41.04 43.40 22.89
N GLY A 20 39.92 43.18 22.24
CA GLY A 20 39.46 41.84 21.83
C GLY A 20 40.30 41.27 20.70
N ALA A 21 41.06 40.23 20.98
CA ALA A 21 41.54 39.32 19.93
C ALA A 21 40.37 38.45 19.47
N ALA A 22 39.98 38.58 18.19
CA ALA A 22 39.01 37.73 17.57
C ALA A 22 39.57 36.29 17.50
N LEU A 23 38.91 35.37 18.19
CA LEU A 23 39.11 33.94 18.00
C LEU A 23 38.57 33.54 16.62
N PRO A 24 39.28 32.70 15.84
CA PRO A 24 38.78 32.24 14.53
C PRO A 24 37.52 31.41 14.77
N ALA A 25 36.45 31.73 14.04
CA ALA A 25 35.25 30.94 13.97
C ALA A 25 35.62 29.49 13.57
N SER A 26 35.35 28.56 14.47
CA SER A 26 35.45 27.14 14.17
C SER A 26 34.54 26.84 12.97
N ALA A 27 35.13 26.55 11.82
CA ALA A 27 34.40 26.09 10.66
C ALA A 27 33.65 24.79 11.06
N ALA A 28 32.33 24.80 10.94
CA ALA A 28 31.55 23.58 11.05
C ALA A 28 32.12 22.52 10.09
N PRO A 29 32.18 21.24 10.49
CA PRO A 29 32.69 20.19 9.62
C PRO A 29 31.85 20.17 8.34
N VAL A 30 32.48 20.50 7.23
CA VAL A 30 31.90 20.25 5.89
C VAL A 30 31.69 18.75 5.77
N HIS A 31 30.46 18.30 5.95
CA HIS A 31 30.11 16.91 5.62
C HIS A 31 30.44 16.71 4.14
N LYS A 32 31.53 15.99 3.89
CA LYS A 32 31.87 15.52 2.55
C LYS A 32 30.72 14.65 2.10
N ALA A 33 29.86 15.16 1.21
CA ALA A 33 28.87 14.34 0.55
C ALA A 33 29.58 13.11 -0.02
N LEU A 34 29.11 11.93 0.33
CA LEU A 34 29.62 10.68 -0.26
C LEU A 34 29.53 10.82 -1.77
N ALA A 35 30.62 10.55 -2.48
CA ALA A 35 30.59 10.52 -3.93
C ALA A 35 29.54 9.52 -4.40
N ALA A 36 28.67 9.92 -5.32
CA ALA A 36 27.71 9.03 -5.93
C ALA A 36 28.44 7.78 -6.48
N PRO A 37 27.85 6.59 -6.37
CA PRO A 37 28.49 5.37 -6.85
C PRO A 37 28.86 5.52 -8.35
N ALA A 38 30.04 5.07 -8.74
CA ALA A 38 30.50 5.18 -10.14
C ALA A 38 29.59 4.38 -11.06
N ARG A 39 29.09 5.02 -12.11
CA ARG A 39 28.27 4.34 -13.15
C ARG A 39 29.16 3.47 -14.02
N THR A 40 28.72 2.24 -14.30
CA THR A 40 29.34 1.39 -15.30
C THR A 40 29.01 1.95 -16.68
N ALA A 41 30.01 2.37 -17.46
CA ALA A 41 29.80 2.83 -18.82
C ALA A 41 29.23 1.69 -19.68
N PRO A 42 28.19 1.97 -20.49
CA PRO A 42 27.67 0.97 -21.43
C PRO A 42 28.67 0.69 -22.55
N THR A 43 28.65 -0.54 -23.05
CA THR A 43 29.40 -0.90 -24.24
C THR A 43 28.79 -0.25 -25.50
N ALA A 44 29.57 -0.12 -26.57
CA ALA A 44 29.05 0.38 -27.85
C ALA A 44 27.90 -0.48 -28.39
N ALA A 45 27.95 -1.79 -28.17
CA ALA A 45 26.87 -2.70 -28.58
C ALA A 45 25.58 -2.50 -27.77
N GLU A 46 25.68 -2.23 -26.48
CA GLU A 46 24.52 -1.89 -25.64
C GLU A 46 23.90 -0.58 -26.06
N LEU A 47 24.70 0.47 -26.27
CA LEU A 47 24.22 1.76 -26.74
C LEU A 47 23.50 1.65 -28.08
N ALA A 48 24.09 0.95 -29.05
CA ALA A 48 23.45 0.72 -30.35
C ALA A 48 22.12 -0.02 -30.23
N ARG A 49 22.04 -1.01 -29.32
CA ARG A 49 20.79 -1.75 -29.05
C ARG A 49 19.74 -0.85 -28.41
N TRP A 50 20.11 -0.06 -27.41
CA TRP A 50 19.20 0.84 -26.71
C TRP A 50 18.68 1.93 -27.65
N GLN A 51 19.55 2.56 -28.43
CA GLN A 51 19.16 3.56 -29.41
C GLN A 51 18.21 2.98 -30.46
N LYS A 52 18.52 1.82 -31.02
CA LYS A 52 17.64 1.14 -31.97
C LYS A 52 16.26 0.82 -31.38
N THR A 53 16.18 0.57 -30.07
CA THR A 53 14.90 0.36 -29.38
C THR A 53 14.20 1.70 -29.17
N ALA A 54 14.90 2.70 -28.69
CA ALA A 54 14.39 4.07 -28.49
C ALA A 54 13.76 4.64 -29.78
N ASP A 55 14.40 4.44 -30.94
CA ASP A 55 13.90 4.89 -32.26
C ASP A 55 12.56 4.26 -32.67
N ARG A 56 12.17 3.12 -32.04
CA ARG A 56 10.88 2.44 -32.27
C ARG A 56 9.82 2.76 -31.22
N VAL A 57 10.17 3.57 -30.21
CA VAL A 57 9.28 3.97 -29.12
C VAL A 57 8.92 5.44 -29.30
N THR A 58 7.64 5.75 -29.22
CA THR A 58 7.16 7.13 -29.09
C THR A 58 6.50 7.29 -27.74
N ILE A 59 6.92 8.28 -26.96
CA ILE A 59 6.27 8.68 -25.71
C ILE A 59 5.53 9.98 -25.98
N MET A 60 4.22 9.95 -25.82
CA MET A 60 3.34 11.13 -25.90
C MET A 60 2.89 11.46 -24.48
N ARG A 61 3.21 12.66 -24.00
CA ARG A 61 2.68 13.13 -22.72
C ARG A 61 1.51 14.07 -22.95
N ASP A 62 0.40 13.79 -22.27
CA ASP A 62 -0.79 14.63 -22.32
C ASP A 62 -0.65 15.85 -21.39
N LYS A 63 -1.67 16.69 -21.37
CA LYS A 63 -1.71 17.91 -20.54
C LYS A 63 -1.57 17.68 -19.02
N TRP A 64 -1.73 16.43 -18.55
CA TRP A 64 -1.53 15.99 -17.15
C TRP A 64 -0.18 15.31 -16.92
N GLY A 65 0.67 15.31 -17.96
CA GLY A 65 1.97 14.64 -17.93
C GLY A 65 1.91 13.12 -18.02
N ILE A 66 0.72 12.54 -18.18
CA ILE A 66 0.56 11.09 -18.29
C ILE A 66 1.27 10.57 -19.53
N PRO A 67 2.19 9.59 -19.43
CA PRO A 67 2.86 9.04 -20.57
C PRO A 67 2.01 7.98 -21.28
N HIS A 68 1.80 8.21 -22.59
CA HIS A 68 1.23 7.24 -23.51
C HIS A 68 2.38 6.68 -24.36
N VAL A 69 2.73 5.43 -24.12
CA VAL A 69 3.93 4.79 -24.70
C VAL A 69 3.52 3.89 -25.85
N PHE A 70 4.00 4.21 -27.05
CA PHE A 70 3.76 3.45 -28.27
C PHE A 70 5.03 2.74 -28.71
N GLY A 71 4.98 1.40 -28.81
CA GLY A 71 6.07 0.56 -29.28
C GLY A 71 5.63 -0.37 -30.41
N LYS A 72 6.56 -0.83 -31.25
CA LYS A 72 6.24 -1.86 -32.25
C LYS A 72 6.04 -3.23 -31.64
N ARG A 73 6.80 -3.56 -30.60
CA ARG A 73 6.72 -4.82 -29.87
C ARG A 73 6.35 -4.54 -28.41
N ASP A 74 5.88 -5.55 -27.71
CA ASP A 74 5.64 -5.48 -26.27
C ASP A 74 6.92 -5.06 -25.51
N ALA A 75 8.07 -5.60 -25.90
CA ALA A 75 9.36 -5.23 -25.33
C ALA A 75 9.73 -3.74 -25.57
N ASP A 76 9.38 -3.19 -26.74
CA ASP A 76 9.60 -1.76 -27.02
C ASP A 76 8.69 -0.89 -26.13
N ALA A 77 7.43 -1.28 -25.92
CA ALA A 77 6.52 -0.60 -25.00
C ALA A 77 7.01 -0.68 -23.55
N VAL A 78 7.56 -1.81 -23.11
CA VAL A 78 8.18 -1.97 -21.77
C VAL A 78 9.39 -1.05 -21.61
N PHE A 79 10.28 -0.98 -22.60
CA PHE A 79 11.43 -0.08 -22.59
C PHE A 79 11.00 1.38 -22.39
N GLY A 80 10.04 1.85 -23.18
CA GLY A 80 9.53 3.21 -23.09
C GLY A 80 8.79 3.49 -21.78
N MET A 81 8.02 2.53 -21.30
CA MET A 81 7.27 2.64 -20.05
C MET A 81 8.17 2.87 -18.83
N VAL A 82 9.24 2.09 -18.69
CA VAL A 82 10.13 2.25 -17.53
C VAL A 82 11.05 3.47 -17.68
N TYR A 83 11.37 3.85 -18.91
CA TYR A 83 12.04 5.11 -19.20
C TYR A 83 11.20 6.31 -18.75
N ALA A 84 9.91 6.36 -19.12
CA ALA A 84 9.00 7.41 -18.71
C ALA A 84 8.77 7.45 -17.19
N GLN A 85 8.69 6.29 -16.52
CA GLN A 85 8.63 6.21 -15.05
C GLN A 85 9.88 6.80 -14.40
N ALA A 86 11.06 6.52 -14.96
CA ALA A 86 12.32 7.05 -14.44
C ALA A 86 12.44 8.58 -14.66
N GLU A 87 11.88 9.13 -15.75
CA GLU A 87 11.75 10.59 -15.93
C GLU A 87 10.85 11.22 -14.85
N ASP A 88 9.76 10.55 -14.51
CA ASP A 88 8.79 11.06 -13.52
C ASP A 88 9.30 10.94 -12.09
N ASP A 89 9.88 9.78 -11.70
CA ASP A 89 10.40 9.55 -10.34
C ASP A 89 11.41 8.39 -10.26
N PHE A 90 12.61 8.61 -10.74
CA PHE A 90 13.69 7.61 -10.62
C PHE A 90 13.98 7.22 -9.18
N ASN A 91 13.87 8.14 -8.22
CA ASN A 91 14.14 7.86 -6.81
C ASN A 91 13.23 6.77 -6.25
N ARG A 92 11.93 6.79 -6.59
CA ARG A 92 10.99 5.72 -6.18
C ARG A 92 11.22 4.42 -6.94
N VAL A 93 11.51 4.49 -8.24
CA VAL A 93 11.89 3.31 -9.04
C VAL A 93 13.08 2.61 -8.41
N GLU A 94 14.15 3.33 -8.14
CA GLU A 94 15.37 2.80 -7.55
C GLU A 94 15.12 2.21 -6.15
N ARG A 95 14.45 2.96 -5.26
CA ARG A 95 14.20 2.54 -3.88
C ARG A 95 13.38 1.25 -3.80
N ASN A 96 12.39 1.08 -4.68
CA ASN A 96 11.60 -0.14 -4.73
C ASN A 96 12.47 -1.37 -4.99
N TYR A 97 13.43 -1.29 -5.92
CA TYR A 97 14.36 -2.39 -6.20
C TYR A 97 15.43 -2.56 -5.12
N ILE A 98 15.92 -1.48 -4.51
CA ILE A 98 16.82 -1.56 -3.36
C ILE A 98 16.13 -2.33 -2.22
N ASN A 99 14.88 -1.98 -1.88
CA ASN A 99 14.09 -2.67 -0.86
C ASN A 99 13.82 -4.14 -1.25
N ALA A 100 13.34 -4.39 -2.46
CA ALA A 100 13.00 -5.74 -2.92
C ALA A 100 14.20 -6.70 -2.89
N MET A 101 15.41 -6.20 -3.14
CA MET A 101 16.66 -6.98 -3.07
C MET A 101 17.25 -7.07 -1.66
N GLY A 102 16.60 -6.50 -0.63
CA GLY A 102 17.13 -6.50 0.74
C GLY A 102 18.45 -5.73 0.87
N ARG A 103 18.48 -4.50 0.31
CA ARG A 103 19.66 -3.63 0.31
C ARG A 103 19.38 -2.22 0.85
N LEU A 104 18.25 -2.05 1.54
CA LEU A 104 17.82 -0.73 2.01
C LEU A 104 18.75 -0.16 3.10
N ALA A 105 19.32 -1.04 3.94
CA ALA A 105 20.28 -0.65 4.97
C ALA A 105 21.56 -0.02 4.40
N GLU A 106 21.95 -0.37 3.16
CA GLU A 106 23.10 0.26 2.49
C GLU A 106 22.88 1.77 2.21
N VAL A 107 21.62 2.20 2.16
CA VAL A 107 21.20 3.58 1.84
C VAL A 107 20.66 4.30 3.07
N GLU A 108 19.74 3.66 3.81
CA GLU A 108 18.96 4.26 4.88
C GLU A 108 19.48 3.95 6.29
N GLY A 109 20.52 3.13 6.40
CA GLY A 109 21.25 2.86 7.62
C GLY A 109 20.86 1.58 8.35
N GLU A 110 21.55 1.32 9.48
CA GLU A 110 21.46 0.07 10.23
C GLU A 110 20.04 -0.29 10.71
N LYS A 111 19.17 0.68 10.87
CA LYS A 111 17.75 0.47 11.24
C LYS A 111 16.99 -0.44 10.28
N GLU A 112 17.44 -0.55 9.02
CA GLU A 112 16.79 -1.34 7.97
C GLU A 112 17.36 -2.77 7.83
N VAL A 113 18.34 -3.16 8.65
CA VAL A 113 19.03 -4.46 8.55
C VAL A 113 18.04 -5.64 8.63
N TRP A 114 17.06 -5.56 9.51
CA TRP A 114 16.07 -6.64 9.68
C TRP A 114 15.06 -6.69 8.54
N ARG A 115 14.76 -5.55 7.93
CA ARG A 115 13.98 -5.49 6.69
C ARG A 115 14.74 -6.14 5.54
N ASP A 116 16.02 -5.86 5.42
CA ASP A 116 16.89 -6.48 4.42
C ASP A 116 17.02 -8.00 4.64
N LEU A 117 17.18 -8.44 5.89
CA LEU A 117 17.17 -9.87 6.20
C LEU A 117 15.87 -10.53 5.75
N ARG A 118 14.71 -9.94 6.11
CA ARG A 118 13.40 -10.43 5.73
C ARG A 118 13.28 -10.67 4.22
N MET A 119 13.71 -9.71 3.41
CA MET A 119 13.71 -9.85 1.95
C MET A 119 14.68 -10.95 1.48
N LYS A 120 15.90 -11.00 2.02
CA LYS A 120 16.93 -11.97 1.64
C LYS A 120 16.65 -13.41 2.06
N LEU A 121 15.66 -13.66 2.92
CA LEU A 121 15.17 -15.00 3.20
C LEU A 121 14.52 -15.66 1.97
N TYR A 122 14.01 -14.86 1.02
CA TYR A 122 13.32 -15.32 -0.20
C TYR A 122 14.02 -14.87 -1.48
N ILE A 123 14.62 -13.69 -1.48
CA ILE A 123 15.23 -13.09 -2.68
C ILE A 123 16.74 -13.31 -2.63
N ASP A 124 17.20 -14.37 -3.26
CA ASP A 124 18.62 -14.66 -3.48
C ASP A 124 19.01 -14.30 -4.92
N PRO A 125 20.01 -13.43 -5.15
CA PRO A 125 20.42 -13.03 -6.50
C PRO A 125 20.85 -14.19 -7.41
N SER A 126 21.47 -15.25 -6.85
CA SER A 126 21.90 -16.41 -7.65
C SER A 126 20.70 -17.23 -8.13
N ASP A 127 19.72 -17.43 -7.26
CA ASP A 127 18.47 -18.09 -7.58
C ASP A 127 17.65 -17.27 -8.60
N MET A 128 17.54 -15.95 -8.41
CA MET A 128 16.84 -15.07 -9.36
C MET A 128 17.49 -15.09 -10.75
N ARG A 129 18.83 -15.12 -10.84
CA ARG A 129 19.54 -15.29 -12.13
C ARG A 129 19.26 -16.66 -12.77
N ALA A 130 19.20 -17.73 -11.98
CA ALA A 130 18.85 -19.06 -12.49
C ALA A 130 17.39 -19.09 -12.99
N LYS A 131 16.45 -18.53 -12.24
CA LYS A 131 15.04 -18.38 -12.62
C LYS A 131 14.87 -17.53 -13.89
N TYR A 132 15.61 -16.42 -14.01
CA TYR A 132 15.67 -15.61 -15.25
C TYR A 132 16.18 -16.44 -16.42
N ALA A 133 17.30 -17.15 -16.28
CA ALA A 133 17.87 -17.95 -17.35
C ALA A 133 16.89 -19.04 -17.85
N ALA A 134 16.13 -19.65 -16.95
CA ALA A 134 15.11 -20.65 -17.23
C ALA A 134 13.77 -20.09 -17.73
N SER A 135 13.57 -18.76 -17.69
CA SER A 135 12.32 -18.13 -18.09
C SER A 135 12.04 -18.28 -19.58
N PRO A 136 10.76 -18.29 -20.02
CA PRO A 136 10.39 -18.29 -21.43
C PRO A 136 11.01 -17.13 -22.20
N ALA A 137 11.33 -17.34 -23.47
CA ALA A 137 12.03 -16.32 -24.31
C ALA A 137 11.30 -14.97 -24.33
N TRP A 138 9.97 -14.98 -24.52
CA TRP A 138 9.17 -13.76 -24.53
C TRP A 138 9.26 -12.96 -23.21
N LEU A 139 9.29 -13.66 -22.05
CA LEU A 139 9.40 -13.00 -20.75
C LEU A 139 10.83 -12.45 -20.53
N LYS A 140 11.85 -13.17 -21.00
CA LYS A 140 13.23 -12.65 -21.00
C LYS A 140 13.36 -11.41 -21.85
N ASP A 141 12.68 -11.34 -23.01
CA ASP A 141 12.68 -10.14 -23.86
C ASP A 141 12.10 -8.93 -23.13
N LEU A 142 11.03 -9.12 -22.34
CA LEU A 142 10.45 -8.03 -21.53
C LEU A 142 11.38 -7.61 -20.39
N MET A 143 11.98 -8.57 -19.66
CA MET A 143 12.93 -8.27 -18.58
C MET A 143 14.21 -7.60 -19.10
N ASN A 144 14.69 -7.99 -20.29
CA ASN A 144 15.79 -7.31 -20.95
C ASN A 144 15.43 -5.87 -21.31
N ALA A 145 14.24 -5.66 -21.92
CA ALA A 145 13.76 -4.33 -22.27
C ALA A 145 13.56 -3.43 -21.05
N TRP A 146 13.09 -3.98 -19.94
CA TRP A 146 12.99 -3.30 -18.67
C TRP A 146 14.36 -2.82 -18.17
N ALA A 147 15.37 -3.69 -18.14
CA ALA A 147 16.72 -3.31 -17.71
C ALA A 147 17.34 -2.30 -18.67
N ASP A 148 17.19 -2.51 -19.98
CA ASP A 148 17.71 -1.62 -21.02
C ASP A 148 17.08 -0.22 -20.94
N GLY A 149 15.76 -0.11 -20.69
CA GLY A 149 15.07 1.18 -20.56
C GLY A 149 15.56 2.00 -19.36
N LEU A 150 15.73 1.37 -18.20
CA LEU A 150 16.27 2.04 -17.01
C LEU A 150 17.75 2.41 -17.16
N ASN A 151 18.55 1.54 -17.76
CA ASN A 151 19.96 1.83 -18.02
C ASN A 151 20.12 2.93 -19.08
N PHE A 152 19.27 2.97 -20.10
CA PHE A 152 19.26 4.03 -21.10
C PHE A 152 18.86 5.37 -20.51
N TYR A 153 17.86 5.38 -19.60
CA TYR A 153 17.53 6.58 -18.84
C TYR A 153 18.75 7.11 -18.06
N LEU A 154 19.43 6.25 -17.31
CA LEU A 154 20.64 6.65 -16.59
C LEU A 154 21.76 7.16 -17.49
N HIS A 155 21.87 6.64 -18.71
CA HIS A 155 22.82 7.11 -19.70
C HIS A 155 22.49 8.50 -20.25
N THR A 156 21.21 8.73 -20.59
CA THR A 156 20.72 9.99 -21.17
C THR A 156 20.49 11.10 -20.15
N HIS A 157 20.43 10.75 -18.84
CA HIS A 157 20.26 11.70 -17.74
C HIS A 157 21.47 11.66 -16.79
N PRO A 158 22.62 12.24 -17.18
CA PRO A 158 23.85 12.19 -16.38
C PRO A 158 23.72 12.91 -15.04
N ASP A 159 22.79 13.84 -14.90
CA ASP A 159 22.51 14.58 -13.66
C ASP A 159 21.71 13.80 -12.63
N THR A 160 21.05 12.73 -12.99
CA THR A 160 20.40 11.82 -12.04
C THR A 160 21.44 11.27 -11.07
N ARG A 161 21.11 11.20 -9.78
CA ARG A 161 22.04 10.71 -8.73
C ARG A 161 21.48 9.44 -8.10
N PRO A 162 21.80 8.24 -8.65
CA PRO A 162 21.44 6.98 -8.00
C PRO A 162 21.98 6.92 -6.58
N LYS A 163 21.20 6.38 -5.66
CA LYS A 163 21.64 6.14 -4.28
C LYS A 163 22.53 4.90 -4.19
N LEU A 164 22.23 3.89 -5.02
CA LEU A 164 22.92 2.59 -4.99
C LEU A 164 22.96 1.89 -6.37
N LEU A 165 21.85 1.92 -7.13
CA LEU A 165 21.71 1.14 -8.36
C LEU A 165 22.15 1.97 -9.58
N THR A 166 23.43 1.83 -9.93
CA THR A 166 24.00 2.47 -11.13
C THR A 166 23.82 1.65 -12.40
N ARG A 167 23.34 0.42 -12.27
CA ARG A 167 23.01 -0.50 -13.35
C ARG A 167 21.91 -1.47 -12.93
N PHE A 168 20.98 -1.70 -13.84
CA PHE A 168 19.91 -2.68 -13.72
C PHE A 168 20.22 -3.92 -14.55
N GLU A 169 20.02 -5.11 -13.97
CA GLU A 169 20.15 -6.40 -14.64
C GLU A 169 18.76 -7.04 -14.82
N PRO A 170 18.51 -7.77 -15.93
CA PRO A 170 17.15 -8.29 -16.25
C PRO A 170 16.53 -9.16 -15.15
N TRP A 171 17.32 -9.95 -14.42
CA TRP A 171 16.85 -10.80 -13.32
C TRP A 171 16.26 -10.00 -12.14
N MET A 172 16.65 -8.74 -11.97
CA MET A 172 16.15 -7.88 -10.89
C MET A 172 14.64 -7.65 -11.00
N ALA A 173 14.08 -7.70 -12.20
CA ALA A 173 12.63 -7.61 -12.41
C ALA A 173 11.84 -8.72 -11.69
N LEU A 174 12.45 -9.89 -11.42
CA LEU A 174 11.84 -10.98 -10.66
C LEU A 174 11.82 -10.74 -9.14
N SER A 175 12.64 -9.83 -8.63
CA SER A 175 12.72 -9.55 -7.19
C SER A 175 11.54 -8.72 -6.66
N PHE A 176 10.82 -8.03 -7.53
CA PHE A 176 9.76 -7.13 -7.15
C PHE A 176 8.42 -7.54 -7.75
N SER A 177 7.60 -8.20 -6.96
CA SER A 177 6.23 -8.60 -7.31
C SER A 177 5.26 -8.06 -6.26
N GLU A 178 4.52 -7.02 -6.59
CA GLU A 178 3.44 -6.52 -5.77
C GLU A 178 2.21 -7.44 -5.87
N GLY A 179 1.46 -7.57 -4.77
CA GLY A 179 0.22 -8.35 -4.74
C GLY A 179 0.42 -9.86 -4.75
N SER A 180 1.66 -10.31 -4.55
CA SER A 180 2.02 -11.71 -4.40
C SER A 180 3.22 -11.83 -3.46
N ILE A 181 4.34 -12.40 -3.87
CA ILE A 181 5.51 -12.70 -3.01
C ILE A 181 5.92 -11.50 -2.14
N GLY A 182 6.03 -10.30 -2.71
CA GLY A 182 6.43 -9.10 -1.97
C GLY A 182 5.49 -8.76 -0.83
N GLY A 183 4.17 -8.84 -1.06
CA GLY A 183 3.15 -8.62 -0.04
C GLY A 183 3.20 -9.68 1.07
N ASP A 184 3.38 -10.94 0.69
CA ASP A 184 3.46 -12.06 1.65
C ASP A 184 4.71 -11.98 2.52
N ILE A 185 5.88 -11.62 1.94
CA ILE A 185 7.12 -11.42 2.71
C ILE A 185 6.93 -10.30 3.74
N GLU A 186 6.19 -9.25 3.43
CA GLU A 186 5.97 -8.12 4.34
C GLU A 186 5.16 -8.47 5.60
N GLU A 187 4.45 -9.61 5.62
CA GLU A 187 3.74 -10.10 6.82
C GLU A 187 4.67 -10.66 7.91
N ILE A 188 5.95 -10.94 7.59
CA ILE A 188 6.94 -11.37 8.57
C ILE A 188 7.27 -10.21 9.52
N ASP A 189 7.02 -10.38 10.81
CA ASP A 189 7.26 -9.36 11.84
C ASP A 189 8.77 -9.12 12.05
N LEU A 190 9.20 -7.87 11.88
CA LEU A 190 10.61 -7.49 11.99
C LEU A 190 11.15 -7.58 13.43
N LYS A 191 10.32 -7.35 14.45
CA LYS A 191 10.74 -7.42 15.86
C LYS A 191 10.93 -8.87 16.28
N GLU A 192 10.05 -9.77 15.86
CA GLU A 192 10.19 -11.21 16.10
C GLU A 192 11.41 -11.79 15.36
N LEU A 193 11.66 -11.33 14.12
CA LEU A 193 12.83 -11.69 13.34
C LEU A 193 14.13 -11.21 14.03
N GLU A 194 14.15 -9.96 14.48
CA GLU A 194 15.25 -9.39 15.26
C GLU A 194 15.47 -10.15 16.57
N ALA A 195 14.42 -10.44 17.32
CA ALA A 195 14.53 -11.18 18.58
C ALA A 195 15.11 -12.58 18.39
N PHE A 196 14.81 -13.22 17.26
CA PHE A 196 15.30 -14.57 16.98
C PHE A 196 16.77 -14.57 16.51
N TYR A 197 17.16 -13.66 15.62
CA TYR A 197 18.48 -13.64 15.00
C TYR A 197 19.45 -12.64 15.65
N GLY A 198 18.96 -11.66 16.40
CA GLY A 198 19.77 -10.67 17.10
C GLY A 198 20.35 -11.23 18.40
N LYS A 199 21.68 -11.24 18.53
CA LYS A 199 22.36 -11.71 19.75
C LYS A 199 22.37 -10.71 20.91
N THR A 200 21.94 -9.48 20.68
CA THR A 200 21.86 -8.41 21.67
C THR A 200 20.43 -7.87 21.67
N PRO A 201 19.80 -7.65 22.85
CA PRO A 201 18.54 -6.93 22.88
C PRO A 201 18.77 -5.57 22.24
N ALA A 202 18.14 -5.31 21.09
CA ALA A 202 18.17 -4.01 20.51
C ALA A 202 17.52 -3.02 21.48
N PRO A 203 17.99 -1.75 21.59
CA PRO A 203 17.20 -0.71 22.21
C PRO A 203 15.85 -0.72 21.49
N SER A 204 14.76 -0.74 22.23
CA SER A 204 13.40 -0.80 21.71
C SER A 204 13.28 0.17 20.54
N LEU A 205 13.23 -0.34 19.32
CA LEU A 205 12.81 0.47 18.19
C LEU A 205 11.42 0.95 18.56
N ALA A 206 11.30 2.25 18.83
CA ALA A 206 10.03 2.86 19.10
C ALA A 206 9.09 2.47 17.98
N ASP A 207 8.16 1.63 18.30
CA ASP A 207 6.93 1.25 17.63
C ASP A 207 6.73 1.64 16.14
N SER A 208 7.64 1.25 15.25
CA SER A 208 7.38 1.35 13.82
C SER A 208 6.31 0.35 13.34
N SER A 209 6.06 -0.73 14.09
CA SER A 209 4.99 -1.71 13.81
C SER A 209 3.59 -1.20 14.21
N ASN A 210 3.48 -0.26 15.15
CA ASN A 210 2.19 0.30 15.57
C ASN A 210 1.67 1.41 14.61
N LEU A 211 2.47 1.82 13.62
CA LEU A 211 2.06 2.80 12.61
C LEU A 211 1.20 2.18 11.50
N ARG A 212 1.14 0.85 11.41
CA ARG A 212 0.32 0.15 10.39
C ARG A 212 -1.19 0.19 10.68
N ASP A 213 -1.58 0.45 11.92
CA ASP A 213 -3.00 0.41 12.34
C ASP A 213 -3.71 1.77 12.24
N ALA A 214 -3.01 2.86 11.94
CA ALA A 214 -3.62 4.22 11.92
C ALA A 214 -4.59 4.41 10.76
N GLU A 215 -4.25 3.90 9.57
CA GLU A 215 -5.14 3.83 8.41
C GLU A 215 -4.96 2.47 7.74
N PRO A 216 -6.00 1.64 7.63
CA PRO A 216 -5.87 0.32 7.04
C PRO A 216 -5.40 0.40 5.60
N ARG A 217 -4.43 -0.43 5.23
CA ARG A 217 -4.16 -0.72 3.83
C ARG A 217 -5.44 -1.26 3.24
N GLY A 218 -5.90 -0.69 2.13
CA GLY A 218 -7.18 -1.08 1.63
C GLY A 218 -7.39 -0.75 0.17
N SER A 219 -8.60 -0.95 -0.27
CA SER A 219 -9.05 -0.63 -1.62
C SER A 219 -10.55 -0.77 -1.71
N ASN A 220 -11.17 -0.14 -2.72
CA ASN A 220 -12.53 -0.47 -3.15
C ASN A 220 -12.50 -0.89 -4.61
N GLY A 221 -13.18 -1.97 -4.94
CA GLY A 221 -13.46 -2.40 -6.31
C GLY A 221 -14.94 -2.64 -6.47
N PHE A 222 -15.58 -1.99 -7.46
CA PHE A 222 -16.98 -2.23 -7.81
C PHE A 222 -17.07 -2.62 -9.27
N ALA A 223 -17.82 -3.66 -9.59
CA ALA A 223 -18.18 -4.02 -10.96
C ALA A 223 -19.71 -4.02 -11.09
N ILE A 224 -20.20 -3.36 -12.14
CA ILE A 224 -21.62 -3.13 -12.39
C ILE A 224 -21.99 -3.81 -13.72
N ALA A 225 -22.97 -4.70 -13.69
CA ALA A 225 -23.47 -5.38 -14.87
C ALA A 225 -24.31 -4.45 -15.76
N PRO A 226 -24.45 -4.75 -17.06
CA PRO A 226 -25.22 -3.94 -18.03
C PRO A 226 -26.59 -3.53 -17.57
N LYS A 227 -27.32 -4.39 -16.86
CA LYS A 227 -28.70 -4.15 -16.40
C LYS A 227 -28.83 -3.04 -15.36
N LEU A 228 -27.76 -2.66 -14.67
CA LEU A 228 -27.73 -1.56 -13.69
C LEU A 228 -27.07 -0.30 -14.26
N SER A 229 -26.50 -0.37 -15.47
CA SER A 229 -25.89 0.77 -16.15
C SER A 229 -26.88 1.52 -17.01
N ALA A 230 -26.74 2.84 -17.10
CA ALA A 230 -27.56 3.70 -17.97
C ALA A 230 -27.31 3.44 -19.46
N SER A 231 -26.07 3.10 -19.83
CA SER A 231 -25.66 2.84 -21.20
C SER A 231 -25.91 1.38 -21.66
N GLY A 232 -26.24 0.48 -20.73
CA GLY A 232 -26.31 -0.95 -21.01
C GLY A 232 -24.93 -1.61 -21.18
N HIS A 233 -23.85 -0.95 -20.75
CA HIS A 233 -22.47 -1.46 -20.75
C HIS A 233 -21.96 -1.63 -19.34
N PRO A 234 -21.08 -2.63 -19.06
CA PRO A 234 -20.50 -2.81 -17.72
C PRO A 234 -19.66 -1.61 -17.29
N LEU A 235 -19.65 -1.38 -15.97
CA LEU A 235 -18.81 -0.37 -15.35
C LEU A 235 -17.86 -1.02 -14.35
N LEU A 236 -16.66 -0.43 -14.17
CA LEU A 236 -15.69 -0.85 -13.18
C LEU A 236 -15.16 0.37 -12.41
N LEU A 237 -15.21 0.32 -11.08
CA LEU A 237 -14.48 1.23 -10.19
C LEU A 237 -13.15 0.60 -9.79
N ILE A 238 -12.07 1.36 -9.95
CA ILE A 238 -10.71 1.02 -9.55
C ILE A 238 -10.28 2.04 -8.51
N ASN A 239 -10.16 1.63 -7.24
CA ASN A 239 -9.87 2.57 -6.16
C ASN A 239 -8.94 1.93 -5.10
N PRO A 240 -7.61 1.83 -5.37
CA PRO A 240 -6.65 1.40 -4.37
C PRO A 240 -6.46 2.44 -3.26
N HIS A 241 -6.42 1.97 -2.01
CA HIS A 241 -6.03 2.74 -0.85
C HIS A 241 -4.60 2.39 -0.45
N THR A 242 -3.65 3.09 -1.01
CA THR A 242 -2.22 2.93 -0.72
C THR A 242 -1.60 4.25 -0.31
N SER A 243 -0.31 4.23 0.04
CA SER A 243 0.43 5.48 0.19
C SER A 243 0.27 6.34 -1.05
N PHE A 244 0.08 7.65 -0.85
CA PHE A 244 0.05 8.59 -1.97
C PHE A 244 1.37 8.52 -2.72
N TYR A 245 1.35 8.82 -4.02
CA TYR A 245 2.54 8.78 -4.87
C TYR A 245 3.18 7.39 -5.04
N PHE A 246 2.52 6.32 -4.59
CA PHE A 246 3.02 4.95 -4.75
C PHE A 246 2.89 4.44 -6.20
N ARG A 247 1.93 4.99 -6.95
CA ARG A 247 1.64 4.58 -8.33
C ARG A 247 1.46 5.80 -9.25
N PRO A 248 2.13 5.84 -10.43
CA PRO A 248 1.79 6.71 -11.54
C PRO A 248 0.71 6.10 -12.42
N GLU A 249 0.09 6.92 -13.26
CA GLU A 249 -0.72 6.47 -14.39
C GLU A 249 0.16 6.26 -15.62
N ILE A 250 -0.10 5.20 -16.40
CA ILE A 250 0.60 4.94 -17.65
C ILE A 250 -0.34 4.28 -18.66
N HIS A 251 -0.15 4.62 -19.94
CA HIS A 251 -0.76 3.97 -21.08
C HIS A 251 0.31 3.26 -21.92
N MET A 252 0.12 1.97 -22.22
CA MET A 252 1.03 1.15 -23.00
C MET A 252 0.34 0.61 -24.25
N VAL A 253 0.96 0.79 -25.41
CA VAL A 253 0.45 0.30 -26.69
C VAL A 253 1.56 -0.39 -27.47
N SER A 254 1.27 -1.54 -28.10
CA SER A 254 2.15 -2.18 -29.06
C SER A 254 1.37 -2.75 -30.25
N GLU A 255 2.06 -2.92 -31.39
CA GLU A 255 1.48 -3.59 -32.57
C GLU A 255 1.25 -5.09 -32.36
N GLN A 256 1.71 -5.66 -31.23
CA GLN A 256 1.48 -7.04 -30.81
C GLN A 256 0.18 -7.23 -29.99
N GLY A 257 -0.70 -6.21 -29.99
CA GLY A 257 -2.03 -6.27 -29.37
C GLY A 257 -2.07 -5.86 -27.91
N LEU A 258 -1.00 -5.28 -27.36
CA LEU A 258 -1.04 -4.56 -26.09
C LEU A 258 -1.69 -3.20 -26.31
N ASN A 259 -2.69 -2.87 -25.50
CA ASN A 259 -3.28 -1.54 -25.41
C ASN A 259 -3.94 -1.44 -24.03
N ALA A 260 -3.20 -0.96 -23.02
CA ALA A 260 -3.65 -0.97 -21.64
C ALA A 260 -3.26 0.33 -20.90
N TYR A 261 -4.19 0.81 -20.09
CA TYR A 261 -4.07 2.01 -19.27
C TYR A 261 -4.34 1.68 -17.80
N GLY A 262 -3.63 2.31 -16.88
CA GLY A 262 -3.94 2.23 -15.46
C GLY A 262 -2.77 2.58 -14.56
N ALA A 263 -2.91 2.18 -13.30
CA ALA A 263 -1.91 2.41 -12.27
C ALA A 263 -0.82 1.34 -12.30
N VAL A 264 0.41 1.79 -12.14
CA VAL A 264 1.63 0.98 -12.12
C VAL A 264 2.38 1.24 -10.83
N THR A 265 2.95 0.24 -10.21
CA THR A 265 3.91 0.47 -9.13
C THR A 265 5.25 0.87 -9.71
N TRP A 266 5.86 1.95 -9.18
CA TRP A 266 7.11 2.47 -9.70
C TRP A 266 8.18 1.39 -9.92
N GLY A 267 8.62 1.28 -11.16
CA GLY A 267 9.62 0.31 -11.60
C GLY A 267 9.06 -1.01 -12.16
N GLN A 268 7.77 -1.32 -11.98
CA GLN A 268 7.13 -2.46 -12.66
C GLN A 268 6.84 -2.13 -14.12
N PHE A 269 6.76 -3.17 -14.97
CA PHE A 269 6.61 -3.02 -16.42
C PHE A 269 5.28 -3.59 -16.97
N PHE A 270 4.24 -3.59 -16.14
CA PHE A 270 2.88 -4.00 -16.52
C PHE A 270 1.86 -3.14 -15.78
N ILE A 271 0.67 -3.01 -16.33
CA ILE A 271 -0.43 -2.34 -15.65
C ILE A 271 -0.89 -3.23 -14.49
N TYR A 272 -0.65 -2.77 -13.26
CA TYR A 272 -0.98 -3.53 -12.07
C TYR A 272 -2.49 -3.66 -11.90
N GLN A 273 -3.21 -2.54 -12.00
CA GLN A 273 -4.66 -2.45 -12.03
C GLN A 273 -5.09 -1.34 -12.99
N GLY A 274 -6.07 -1.65 -13.78
CA GLY A 274 -6.49 -0.79 -14.88
C GLY A 274 -7.37 -1.53 -15.88
N PHE A 275 -7.23 -1.19 -17.13
CA PHE A 275 -8.05 -1.75 -18.20
C PHE A 275 -7.31 -1.75 -19.54
N ASN A 276 -7.74 -2.60 -20.42
CA ASN A 276 -7.37 -2.57 -21.84
C ASN A 276 -8.62 -2.19 -22.67
N ASP A 277 -8.52 -2.28 -23.98
CA ASP A 277 -9.61 -1.92 -24.92
C ASP A 277 -10.88 -2.78 -24.76
N ARG A 278 -10.90 -3.83 -23.94
CA ARG A 278 -12.02 -4.76 -23.78
C ARG A 278 -12.35 -5.13 -22.34
N ALA A 279 -11.38 -5.12 -21.44
CA ALA A 279 -11.55 -5.64 -20.09
C ALA A 279 -10.77 -4.82 -19.06
N GLY A 280 -11.25 -4.81 -17.80
CA GLY A 280 -10.60 -4.16 -16.69
C GLY A 280 -10.52 -5.03 -15.45
N TRP A 281 -9.56 -4.74 -14.60
CA TRP A 281 -9.30 -5.44 -13.34
C TRP A 281 -8.89 -4.48 -12.25
N MET A 282 -9.43 -4.73 -11.07
CA MET A 282 -9.08 -4.05 -9.84
C MET A 282 -8.62 -5.06 -8.81
N HIS A 283 -7.47 -4.81 -8.17
CA HIS A 283 -6.99 -5.60 -7.05
C HIS A 283 -7.27 -4.90 -5.74
N THR A 284 -8.00 -5.58 -4.85
CA THR A 284 -8.14 -5.17 -3.45
C THR A 284 -7.26 -6.09 -2.60
N SER A 285 -6.68 -5.60 -1.51
CA SER A 285 -5.97 -6.49 -0.58
C SER A 285 -6.90 -7.59 -0.12
N GLY A 286 -6.45 -8.83 -0.30
CA GLY A 286 -7.22 -10.03 -0.01
C GLY A 286 -7.12 -10.45 1.45
N GLY A 287 -8.12 -11.19 1.91
CA GLY A 287 -8.15 -11.89 3.18
C GLY A 287 -8.15 -13.39 3.00
N GLY A 288 -7.54 -13.91 1.93
CA GLY A 288 -7.25 -15.34 1.81
C GLY A 288 -6.24 -15.74 2.88
N ASP A 289 -6.48 -16.84 3.56
CA ASP A 289 -5.49 -17.45 4.45
C ASP A 289 -4.54 -18.27 3.59
N VAL A 290 -3.39 -17.69 3.21
CA VAL A 290 -2.47 -18.22 2.21
C VAL A 290 -1.03 -18.34 2.69
N ILE A 291 -0.77 -17.88 3.92
CA ILE A 291 0.53 -17.89 4.57
C ILE A 291 0.43 -18.81 5.79
N ASP A 292 1.22 -19.88 5.80
CA ASP A 292 1.21 -20.83 6.90
C ASP A 292 2.48 -20.79 7.72
N GLU A 293 2.32 -20.88 9.02
CA GLU A 293 3.39 -21.03 10.00
C GLU A 293 3.46 -22.45 10.54
N TYR A 294 4.68 -22.96 10.64
CA TYR A 294 4.97 -24.32 11.10
C TYR A 294 5.84 -24.31 12.34
N LEU A 295 5.36 -24.95 13.41
CA LEU A 295 6.11 -25.14 14.66
C LEU A 295 7.11 -26.30 14.51
N GLU A 296 8.35 -25.98 14.19
CA GLU A 296 9.42 -26.96 14.04
C GLU A 296 10.00 -27.38 15.39
N THR A 297 9.96 -28.68 15.70
CA THR A 297 10.64 -29.25 16.86
C THR A 297 12.11 -29.46 16.51
N VAL A 298 12.96 -28.50 16.92
CA VAL A 298 14.37 -28.46 16.58
C VAL A 298 15.21 -29.13 17.64
N VAL A 299 16.23 -29.88 17.21
CA VAL A 299 17.26 -30.50 18.07
C VAL A 299 18.65 -30.13 17.55
N GLU A 300 19.58 -29.85 18.47
CA GLU A 300 20.98 -29.58 18.14
C GLU A 300 21.81 -30.83 18.34
N ARG A 301 22.67 -31.12 17.35
CA ARG A 301 23.65 -32.20 17.40
C ARG A 301 24.99 -31.72 16.84
N LYS A 302 26.02 -31.66 17.70
CA LYS A 302 27.40 -31.26 17.30
C LYS A 302 27.42 -29.92 16.52
N GLY A 303 26.69 -28.92 17.01
CA GLY A 303 26.64 -27.60 16.40
C GLY A 303 25.80 -27.49 15.10
N LYS A 304 25.08 -28.56 14.72
CA LYS A 304 24.13 -28.57 13.61
C LYS A 304 22.71 -28.72 14.13
N PHE A 305 21.78 -28.04 13.45
CA PHE A 305 20.36 -28.10 13.81
C PHE A 305 19.59 -29.03 12.89
N PHE A 306 18.72 -29.82 13.50
CA PHE A 306 17.82 -30.76 12.83
C PHE A 306 16.39 -30.49 13.32
N TYR A 307 15.39 -30.78 12.52
CA TYR A 307 13.98 -30.73 12.90
C TYR A 307 13.32 -32.09 12.74
N LYS A 308 12.30 -32.36 13.55
CA LYS A 308 11.53 -33.59 13.49
C LYS A 308 10.46 -33.52 12.40
N TYR A 309 10.31 -34.59 11.61
CA TYR A 309 9.26 -34.70 10.61
C TYR A 309 8.95 -36.18 10.32
N GLY A 310 7.66 -36.58 10.46
CA GLY A 310 7.21 -37.95 10.20
C GLY A 310 7.99 -39.01 10.97
N GLY A 311 8.34 -38.73 12.24
CA GLY A 311 9.14 -39.63 13.10
C GLY A 311 10.65 -39.66 12.79
N LYS A 312 11.14 -38.87 11.84
CA LYS A 312 12.56 -38.77 11.46
C LYS A 312 13.13 -37.39 11.77
N GLU A 313 14.45 -37.30 11.86
CA GLU A 313 15.19 -36.03 11.92
C GLU A 313 15.64 -35.64 10.50
N ARG A 314 15.43 -34.37 10.12
CA ARG A 314 15.93 -33.75 8.88
C ARG A 314 16.83 -32.58 9.25
N ALA A 315 17.94 -32.41 8.51
CA ALA A 315 18.83 -31.28 8.74
C ALA A 315 18.18 -29.97 8.31
N LEU A 316 18.28 -28.92 9.14
CA LEU A 316 18.01 -27.56 8.70
C LEU A 316 19.11 -27.09 7.75
N ARG A 317 18.73 -26.45 6.65
CA ARG A 317 19.70 -25.75 5.80
C ARG A 317 20.12 -24.46 6.49
N ALA A 318 21.39 -24.28 6.73
CA ALA A 318 21.96 -23.07 7.29
C ALA A 318 22.61 -22.24 6.17
N LEU A 319 22.27 -20.95 6.08
CA LEU A 319 22.79 -20.03 5.07
C LEU A 319 23.30 -18.76 5.75
N PRO A 320 24.60 -18.44 5.66
CA PRO A 320 25.11 -17.16 6.11
C PRO A 320 24.65 -16.04 5.15
N ILE A 321 23.96 -15.05 5.69
CA ILE A 321 23.48 -13.86 4.96
C ILE A 321 24.24 -12.66 5.50
N THR A 322 24.98 -11.98 4.64
CA THR A 322 25.66 -10.72 4.97
C THR A 322 24.76 -9.53 4.64
N LEU A 323 24.62 -8.63 5.59
CA LEU A 323 23.78 -7.45 5.58
C LEU A 323 24.67 -6.21 5.72
N PRO A 324 25.16 -5.63 4.61
CA PRO A 324 25.88 -4.37 4.65
C PRO A 324 24.91 -3.23 5.01
N PHE A 325 25.41 -2.25 5.76
CA PHE A 325 24.62 -1.09 6.13
C PHE A 325 25.48 0.18 6.21
N LYS A 326 24.86 1.32 5.96
CA LYS A 326 25.46 2.63 6.14
C LYS A 326 25.47 3.00 7.62
N ARG A 327 26.63 3.37 8.16
CA ARG A 327 26.79 3.86 9.53
C ARG A 327 26.45 5.35 9.62
N THR A 328 26.23 5.82 10.84
CA THR A 328 25.97 7.25 11.13
C THR A 328 27.15 8.16 10.81
N ASP A 329 28.38 7.63 10.83
CA ASP A 329 29.61 8.35 10.43
C ASP A 329 29.81 8.42 8.89
N GLY A 330 28.87 7.85 8.13
CA GLY A 330 28.92 7.78 6.66
C GLY A 330 29.73 6.60 6.12
N GLY A 331 30.43 5.83 6.96
CA GLY A 331 31.12 4.61 6.56
C GLY A 331 30.17 3.44 6.37
N MET A 332 30.70 2.31 5.85
CA MET A 332 29.95 1.06 5.73
C MET A 332 30.26 0.14 6.90
N GLY A 333 29.23 -0.49 7.43
CA GLY A 333 29.28 -1.62 8.35
C GLY A 333 28.70 -2.88 7.70
N SER A 334 28.82 -4.01 8.37
CA SER A 334 28.12 -5.24 7.97
C SER A 334 27.77 -6.11 9.16
N ARG A 335 26.68 -6.85 9.05
CA ARG A 335 26.25 -7.89 9.99
C ARG A 335 26.06 -9.19 9.21
N THR A 336 26.56 -10.31 9.76
CA THR A 336 26.29 -11.62 9.18
C THR A 336 25.36 -12.39 10.10
N VAL A 337 24.27 -12.89 9.55
CA VAL A 337 23.27 -13.71 10.21
C VAL A 337 23.25 -15.09 9.57
N THR A 338 23.27 -16.16 10.36
CA THR A 338 23.02 -17.50 9.84
C THR A 338 21.53 -17.76 9.82
N ALA A 339 20.91 -17.67 8.65
CA ALA A 339 19.51 -18.00 8.45
C ALA A 339 19.32 -19.52 8.34
N TYR A 340 18.21 -20.01 8.90
CA TYR A 340 17.86 -21.43 8.90
C TYR A 340 16.59 -21.69 8.10
N PHE A 341 16.54 -22.84 7.43
CA PHE A 341 15.41 -23.22 6.59
C PHE A 341 15.04 -24.68 6.83
N SER A 342 13.77 -24.95 7.08
CA SER A 342 13.17 -26.27 6.94
C SER A 342 12.64 -26.47 5.52
N HIS A 343 11.97 -27.58 5.24
CA HIS A 343 11.26 -27.77 3.96
C HIS A 343 9.97 -26.95 3.87
N HIS A 344 9.47 -26.44 5.00
CA HIS A 344 8.30 -25.54 5.01
C HIS A 344 8.68 -24.09 4.64
N GLY A 345 9.96 -23.70 4.83
CA GLY A 345 10.45 -22.37 4.50
C GLY A 345 11.49 -21.85 5.47
N PRO A 346 11.81 -20.54 5.42
CA PRO A 346 12.73 -19.91 6.35
C PRO A 346 12.16 -19.89 7.77
N ILE A 347 13.06 -20.01 8.75
CA ILE A 347 12.75 -19.78 10.16
C ILE A 347 12.70 -18.28 10.40
N VAL A 348 11.62 -17.79 11.00
CA VAL A 348 11.40 -16.34 11.19
C VAL A 348 11.29 -15.90 12.64
N ARG A 349 11.03 -16.84 13.57
CA ARG A 349 10.88 -16.53 15.00
C ARG A 349 10.92 -17.79 15.87
N GLY A 350 10.98 -17.60 17.19
CA GLY A 350 10.77 -18.64 18.18
C GLY A 350 9.39 -18.53 18.83
N LYS A 351 8.78 -19.66 19.20
CA LYS A 351 7.54 -19.72 19.96
C LYS A 351 7.48 -20.98 20.82
N ASP A 352 7.26 -20.85 22.12
CA ASP A 352 7.05 -21.95 23.06
C ASP A 352 8.16 -23.04 22.99
N GLY A 353 9.43 -22.62 22.85
CA GLY A 353 10.58 -23.50 22.73
C GLY A 353 10.74 -24.20 21.38
N LYS A 354 9.88 -23.91 20.41
CA LYS A 354 9.97 -24.35 19.01
C LYS A 354 10.40 -23.21 18.10
N TRP A 355 10.86 -23.56 16.91
CA TRP A 355 11.16 -22.59 15.84
C TRP A 355 10.00 -22.50 14.86
N VAL A 356 9.70 -21.33 14.36
CA VAL A 356 8.60 -21.13 13.43
C VAL A 356 9.16 -20.92 12.03
N ALA A 357 8.83 -21.85 11.13
CA ALA A 357 9.03 -21.70 9.70
C ALA A 357 7.78 -21.05 9.07
N ILE A 358 7.96 -20.28 8.00
CA ILE A 358 6.86 -19.65 7.26
C ILE A 358 6.86 -20.10 5.81
N ARG A 359 5.69 -20.47 5.29
CA ARG A 359 5.48 -20.87 3.90
C ARG A 359 4.56 -19.89 3.20
N ILE A 360 5.03 -19.37 2.08
CA ILE A 360 4.32 -18.39 1.24
C ILE A 360 4.31 -18.84 -0.23
N MET A 361 3.64 -18.09 -1.09
CA MET A 361 3.76 -18.23 -2.54
C MET A 361 5.17 -17.75 -2.99
N ASP A 362 5.95 -18.62 -3.63
CA ASP A 362 7.33 -18.33 -4.08
C ASP A 362 7.56 -18.80 -5.54
N GLU A 363 6.78 -18.23 -6.47
CA GLU A 363 6.85 -18.55 -7.90
C GLU A 363 6.98 -17.27 -8.75
N PRO A 364 8.11 -16.53 -8.66
CA PRO A 364 8.23 -15.18 -9.24
C PRO A 364 8.09 -15.16 -10.78
N VAL A 365 8.55 -16.19 -11.49
CA VAL A 365 8.40 -16.29 -12.94
C VAL A 365 6.93 -16.44 -13.34
N LYS A 366 6.17 -17.28 -12.63
CA LYS A 366 4.72 -17.42 -12.86
C LYS A 366 3.97 -16.15 -12.46
N ALA A 367 4.35 -15.50 -11.35
CA ALA A 367 3.74 -14.27 -10.88
C ALA A 367 3.87 -13.15 -11.92
N LEU A 368 5.07 -12.97 -12.47
CA LEU A 368 5.32 -11.99 -13.51
C LEU A 368 4.61 -12.36 -14.83
N THR A 369 4.58 -13.66 -15.18
CA THR A 369 3.81 -14.18 -16.31
C THR A 369 2.32 -13.87 -16.18
N GLN A 370 1.72 -14.13 -15.03
CA GLN A 370 0.31 -13.85 -14.77
C GLN A 370 0.03 -12.35 -14.88
N SER A 371 0.84 -11.51 -14.22
CA SER A 371 0.66 -10.06 -14.18
C SER A 371 0.75 -9.43 -15.57
N TYR A 372 1.71 -9.85 -16.40
CA TYR A 372 1.82 -9.33 -17.75
C TYR A 372 0.71 -9.87 -18.68
N SER A 373 0.44 -11.17 -18.63
CA SER A 373 -0.52 -11.82 -19.55
C SER A 373 -1.94 -11.29 -19.35
N ARG A 374 -2.37 -11.01 -18.11
CA ARG A 374 -3.71 -10.45 -17.85
C ARG A 374 -3.88 -9.06 -18.48
N THR A 375 -2.80 -8.27 -18.62
CA THR A 375 -2.83 -6.96 -19.27
C THR A 375 -3.34 -7.04 -20.70
N LYS A 376 -3.15 -8.18 -21.36
CA LYS A 376 -3.57 -8.44 -22.75
C LYS A 376 -4.84 -9.31 -22.85
N ALA A 377 -5.40 -9.77 -21.73
CA ALA A 377 -6.62 -10.59 -21.74
C ALA A 377 -7.84 -9.71 -22.06
N LYS A 378 -8.56 -10.04 -23.15
CA LYS A 378 -9.63 -9.20 -23.70
C LYS A 378 -11.06 -9.67 -23.38
N ASN A 379 -11.20 -10.77 -22.68
CA ASN A 379 -12.49 -11.32 -22.23
C ASN A 379 -12.31 -12.20 -21.01
N TYR A 380 -13.43 -12.59 -20.39
CA TYR A 380 -13.44 -13.40 -19.18
C TYR A 380 -12.67 -14.74 -19.34
N ALA A 381 -12.85 -15.45 -20.45
CA ALA A 381 -12.18 -16.74 -20.67
C ALA A 381 -10.64 -16.59 -20.74
N ALA A 382 -10.15 -15.58 -21.48
CA ALA A 382 -8.72 -15.29 -21.55
C ALA A 382 -8.17 -14.83 -20.19
N PHE A 383 -8.94 -14.01 -19.45
CA PHE A 383 -8.54 -13.55 -18.12
C PHE A 383 -8.46 -14.71 -17.13
N THR A 384 -9.48 -15.57 -17.06
CA THR A 384 -9.51 -16.75 -16.17
C THR A 384 -8.35 -17.70 -16.46
N LYS A 385 -7.98 -17.87 -17.75
CA LYS A 385 -6.80 -18.66 -18.11
C LYS A 385 -5.52 -18.12 -17.49
N THR A 386 -5.36 -16.80 -17.32
CA THR A 386 -4.20 -16.24 -16.61
C THR A 386 -4.28 -16.52 -15.11
N MET A 387 -5.47 -16.57 -14.53
CA MET A 387 -5.68 -16.87 -13.11
C MET A 387 -5.29 -18.31 -12.75
N GLU A 388 -5.31 -19.24 -13.70
CA GLU A 388 -4.86 -20.64 -13.51
C GLU A 388 -3.34 -20.76 -13.24
N LEU A 389 -2.56 -19.71 -13.43
CA LEU A 389 -1.17 -19.66 -12.95
C LEU A 389 -1.08 -19.64 -11.42
N ARG A 390 -2.14 -19.22 -10.74
CA ARG A 390 -2.33 -19.30 -9.28
C ARG A 390 -1.17 -18.69 -8.50
N THR A 391 -0.89 -17.43 -8.75
CA THR A 391 0.21 -16.70 -8.09
C THR A 391 -0.22 -15.39 -7.42
N ASN A 392 -1.53 -15.10 -7.42
CA ASN A 392 -2.06 -13.93 -6.72
C ASN A 392 -2.56 -14.36 -5.34
N SER A 393 -1.66 -14.31 -4.35
CA SER A 393 -1.90 -14.73 -2.97
C SER A 393 -2.58 -13.64 -2.14
N SER A 394 -2.08 -12.42 -2.20
CA SER A 394 -2.47 -11.36 -1.27
C SER A 394 -3.57 -10.43 -1.79
N ASN A 395 -4.18 -10.71 -2.96
CA ASN A 395 -5.23 -9.84 -3.53
C ASN A 395 -6.46 -10.60 -4.00
N ASN A 396 -7.61 -9.97 -3.78
CA ASN A 396 -8.82 -10.23 -4.54
C ASN A 396 -8.74 -9.57 -5.91
N THR A 397 -9.58 -10.01 -6.85
CA THR A 397 -9.75 -9.35 -8.14
C THR A 397 -11.22 -9.10 -8.44
N VAL A 398 -11.56 -7.84 -8.75
CA VAL A 398 -12.85 -7.45 -9.31
C VAL A 398 -12.64 -7.16 -10.80
N TYR A 399 -13.48 -7.71 -11.65
CA TYR A 399 -13.33 -7.74 -13.10
C TYR A 399 -14.61 -7.30 -13.81
N ALA A 400 -14.45 -6.62 -14.96
CA ALA A 400 -15.53 -6.35 -15.90
C ALA A 400 -15.00 -6.36 -17.35
N ASP A 401 -15.85 -6.74 -18.33
CA ASP A 401 -15.47 -6.72 -19.75
C ASP A 401 -16.60 -6.24 -20.68
N ALA A 402 -16.22 -5.89 -21.90
CA ALA A 402 -17.12 -5.40 -22.95
C ALA A 402 -18.09 -6.46 -23.49
N ASP A 403 -17.94 -7.73 -23.12
CA ASP A 403 -18.89 -8.79 -23.44
C ASP A 403 -20.07 -8.83 -22.45
N GLY A 404 -20.09 -7.92 -21.46
CA GLY A 404 -21.15 -7.79 -20.48
C GLY A 404 -20.89 -8.51 -19.17
N ASN A 405 -19.72 -9.10 -18.99
CA ASN A 405 -19.41 -9.90 -17.81
C ASN A 405 -18.85 -9.07 -16.67
N ILE A 406 -19.21 -9.46 -15.45
CA ILE A 406 -18.57 -9.02 -14.20
C ILE A 406 -18.17 -10.24 -13.37
N ALA A 407 -17.01 -10.18 -12.72
CA ALA A 407 -16.53 -11.31 -11.91
C ALA A 407 -15.77 -10.86 -10.65
N TYR A 408 -15.72 -11.75 -9.68
CA TYR A 408 -14.92 -11.63 -8.46
C TYR A 408 -14.12 -12.89 -8.21
N PHE A 409 -12.88 -12.75 -7.83
CA PHE A 409 -11.99 -13.82 -7.40
C PHE A 409 -11.40 -13.46 -6.03
N HIS A 410 -11.63 -14.31 -5.03
CA HIS A 410 -11.04 -14.14 -3.69
C HIS A 410 -9.62 -14.73 -3.64
N GLY A 411 -8.67 -14.09 -4.36
CA GLY A 411 -7.37 -14.67 -4.64
C GLY A 411 -7.43 -15.78 -5.71
N ASN A 412 -6.28 -16.36 -6.03
CA ASN A 412 -6.20 -17.54 -6.87
C ASN A 412 -5.07 -18.52 -6.43
N PHE A 413 -4.29 -18.13 -5.42
CA PHE A 413 -3.33 -19.00 -4.75
C PHE A 413 -3.92 -19.40 -3.41
N ILE A 414 -4.60 -20.54 -3.35
CA ILE A 414 -5.18 -21.08 -2.11
C ILE A 414 -4.66 -22.50 -1.93
N PRO A 415 -3.81 -22.76 -0.93
CA PRO A 415 -3.34 -24.12 -0.63
C PRO A 415 -4.48 -25.05 -0.21
N LYS A 416 -4.43 -26.29 -0.69
CA LYS A 416 -5.31 -27.36 -0.18
C LYS A 416 -4.76 -27.86 1.15
N ARG A 417 -5.54 -27.73 2.19
CA ARG A 417 -5.17 -28.05 3.56
C ARG A 417 -6.15 -29.04 4.18
N ASP A 418 -5.69 -29.78 5.18
CA ASP A 418 -6.55 -30.63 5.98
C ASP A 418 -7.40 -29.75 6.93
N PRO A 419 -8.76 -29.75 6.78
CA PRO A 419 -9.64 -28.86 7.56
C PRO A 419 -9.73 -29.21 9.05
N ARG A 420 -9.11 -30.30 9.50
CA ARG A 420 -9.06 -30.68 10.91
C ARG A 420 -8.13 -29.78 11.73
N PHE A 421 -7.22 -29.04 11.06
CA PHE A 421 -6.28 -28.12 11.72
C PHE A 421 -6.80 -26.67 11.67
N ASP A 422 -6.46 -25.90 12.68
CA ASP A 422 -6.70 -24.46 12.74
C ASP A 422 -5.52 -23.72 12.05
N TRP A 423 -5.67 -23.43 10.77
CA TRP A 423 -4.66 -22.78 9.94
C TRP A 423 -4.47 -21.30 10.23
N SER A 424 -5.37 -20.67 11.01
CA SER A 424 -5.17 -19.31 11.51
C SER A 424 -4.06 -19.19 12.56
N LYS A 425 -3.46 -20.34 12.95
CA LYS A 425 -2.39 -20.45 13.94
C LYS A 425 -1.27 -21.33 13.41
N PRO A 426 -0.06 -21.19 13.97
CA PRO A 426 1.04 -22.10 13.62
C PRO A 426 0.66 -23.56 13.87
N VAL A 427 0.83 -24.43 12.87
CA VAL A 427 0.56 -25.86 12.94
C VAL A 427 1.81 -26.68 13.31
N ASP A 428 1.66 -27.91 13.74
CA ASP A 428 2.79 -28.77 14.10
C ASP A 428 3.57 -29.22 12.86
N GLY A 429 4.75 -28.64 12.61
CA GLY A 429 5.62 -28.93 11.49
C GLY A 429 6.23 -30.35 11.50
N SER A 430 6.11 -31.10 12.62
CA SER A 430 6.57 -32.48 12.67
C SER A 430 5.56 -33.50 12.12
N ASN A 431 4.30 -33.06 11.91
CA ASN A 431 3.19 -33.89 11.48
C ASN A 431 3.01 -33.84 9.96
N PRO A 432 3.20 -34.95 9.19
CA PRO A 432 2.97 -34.94 7.75
C PRO A 432 1.55 -34.56 7.30
N ALA A 433 0.55 -34.65 8.17
CA ALA A 433 -0.83 -34.28 7.85
C ALA A 433 -1.01 -32.74 7.70
N THR A 434 -0.05 -31.94 8.17
CA THR A 434 -0.04 -30.47 7.99
C THR A 434 0.59 -30.01 6.66
N GLU A 435 0.96 -30.94 5.79
CA GLU A 435 1.46 -30.56 4.45
C GLU A 435 0.36 -30.01 3.55
N TRP A 436 0.76 -29.04 2.69
CA TRP A 436 -0.10 -28.64 1.58
C TRP A 436 -0.30 -29.78 0.59
N GLN A 437 -1.53 -30.05 0.24
CA GLN A 437 -1.92 -31.08 -0.74
C GLN A 437 -2.07 -30.49 -2.16
N GLY A 438 -1.23 -29.52 -2.51
CA GLY A 438 -1.30 -28.74 -3.74
C GLY A 438 -2.13 -27.46 -3.57
N LEU A 439 -2.62 -26.91 -4.68
CA LEU A 439 -3.46 -25.71 -4.70
C LEU A 439 -4.87 -26.05 -5.19
N HIS A 440 -5.86 -25.33 -4.70
CA HIS A 440 -7.21 -25.37 -5.27
C HIS A 440 -7.19 -24.91 -6.73
N ALA A 441 -8.04 -25.48 -7.59
CA ALA A 441 -8.33 -24.90 -8.89
C ALA A 441 -9.06 -23.56 -8.69
N VAL A 442 -8.95 -22.63 -9.64
CA VAL A 442 -9.59 -21.32 -9.51
C VAL A 442 -11.09 -21.42 -9.27
N ASN A 443 -11.76 -22.35 -9.96
CA ASN A 443 -13.20 -22.59 -9.81
C ASN A 443 -13.59 -23.25 -8.47
N ASP A 444 -12.64 -23.82 -7.73
CA ASP A 444 -12.87 -24.38 -6.39
C ASP A 444 -12.67 -23.32 -5.29
N THR A 445 -12.16 -22.13 -5.64
CA THR A 445 -12.00 -21.00 -4.71
C THR A 445 -13.27 -20.15 -4.67
N ILE A 446 -13.31 -19.19 -3.73
CA ILE A 446 -14.47 -18.29 -3.63
C ILE A 446 -14.48 -17.33 -4.84
N THR A 447 -15.39 -17.58 -5.77
CA THR A 447 -15.56 -16.81 -7.00
C THR A 447 -17.01 -16.44 -7.23
N LEU A 448 -17.24 -15.32 -7.95
CA LEU A 448 -18.55 -14.93 -8.49
C LEU A 448 -18.42 -14.62 -9.98
N PHE A 449 -19.42 -15.04 -10.74
CA PHE A 449 -19.55 -14.71 -12.16
C PHE A 449 -20.99 -14.31 -12.47
N ASN A 450 -21.19 -13.12 -13.00
CA ASN A 450 -22.49 -12.57 -13.41
C ASN A 450 -23.62 -12.78 -12.37
N PRO A 451 -23.44 -12.31 -11.11
CA PRO A 451 -24.45 -12.54 -10.08
C PRO A 451 -25.78 -11.89 -10.40
N ALA A 452 -26.87 -12.51 -9.93
CA ALA A 452 -28.23 -12.05 -10.21
C ALA A 452 -28.52 -10.64 -9.64
N SER A 453 -27.82 -10.17 -8.60
CA SER A 453 -27.89 -8.79 -8.10
C SER A 453 -27.47 -7.76 -9.14
N GLY A 454 -26.50 -8.10 -10.02
CA GLY A 454 -25.96 -7.21 -11.06
C GLY A 454 -24.84 -6.30 -10.60
N TYR A 455 -24.34 -6.47 -9.39
CA TYR A 455 -23.16 -5.78 -8.91
C TYR A 455 -22.22 -6.73 -8.15
N ILE A 456 -20.97 -6.36 -8.09
CA ILE A 456 -19.94 -6.95 -7.24
C ILE A 456 -19.21 -5.82 -6.54
N SER A 457 -18.92 -5.98 -5.25
CA SER A 457 -18.09 -5.06 -4.47
C SER A 457 -17.10 -5.83 -3.59
N ASN A 458 -15.93 -5.25 -3.40
CA ASN A 458 -15.01 -5.65 -2.35
C ASN A 458 -14.29 -4.41 -1.78
N THR A 459 -14.24 -4.33 -0.47
CA THR A 459 -13.63 -3.25 0.30
C THR A 459 -12.63 -3.80 1.32
N ASN A 460 -11.91 -4.88 0.98
CA ASN A 460 -11.03 -5.66 1.86
C ASN A 460 -11.77 -6.34 3.01
N ASN A 461 -13.04 -6.60 2.83
CA ASN A 461 -13.90 -7.37 3.71
C ASN A 461 -13.99 -8.82 3.24
N TRP A 462 -14.71 -9.62 3.98
CA TRP A 462 -15.03 -10.98 3.60
C TRP A 462 -15.82 -11.05 2.28
N PRO A 463 -15.79 -12.20 1.56
CA PRO A 463 -16.48 -12.31 0.26
C PRO A 463 -18.00 -12.48 0.37
N PHE A 464 -18.54 -12.74 1.56
CA PHE A 464 -19.94 -13.18 1.78
C PHE A 464 -20.97 -12.04 1.80
N SER A 465 -20.53 -10.81 1.56
CA SER A 465 -21.38 -9.62 1.33
C SER A 465 -21.08 -8.92 0.01
N SER A 466 -20.28 -9.55 -0.88
CA SER A 466 -19.77 -8.92 -2.10
C SER A 466 -20.82 -8.63 -3.17
N SER A 467 -22.04 -9.17 -3.05
CA SER A 467 -23.10 -9.08 -4.09
C SER A 467 -24.52 -9.20 -3.49
N GLY A 468 -24.74 -8.70 -2.28
CA GLY A 468 -26.01 -8.80 -1.58
C GLY A 468 -26.52 -10.25 -1.47
N ALA A 469 -27.76 -10.49 -1.85
CA ALA A 469 -28.35 -11.85 -1.82
C ALA A 469 -27.66 -12.87 -2.74
N SER A 470 -26.89 -12.40 -3.72
CA SER A 470 -26.13 -13.22 -4.66
C SER A 470 -24.71 -13.54 -4.19
N SER A 471 -24.33 -13.10 -3.00
CA SER A 471 -23.00 -13.36 -2.41
C SER A 471 -22.78 -14.86 -2.20
N PRO A 472 -21.52 -15.34 -2.25
CA PRO A 472 -21.16 -16.70 -1.85
C PRO A 472 -21.68 -17.01 -0.45
N LYS A 473 -21.87 -18.30 -0.14
CA LYS A 473 -22.31 -18.73 1.19
C LYS A 473 -21.11 -19.31 1.95
N GLN A 474 -20.88 -18.83 3.17
CA GLN A 474 -19.76 -19.21 4.00
C GLN A 474 -19.62 -20.71 4.23
N GLN A 475 -20.77 -21.42 4.39
CA GLN A 475 -20.81 -22.85 4.60
C GLN A 475 -20.39 -23.70 3.40
N ASP A 476 -20.29 -23.12 2.22
CA ASP A 476 -19.92 -23.83 1.00
C ASP A 476 -18.41 -23.99 0.81
N TYR A 477 -17.62 -23.35 1.68
CA TYR A 477 -16.17 -23.28 1.57
C TYR A 477 -15.46 -23.69 2.85
N PRO A 478 -14.25 -24.28 2.77
CA PRO A 478 -13.41 -24.55 3.92
C PRO A 478 -13.08 -23.25 4.67
N ASN A 479 -13.03 -23.32 6.02
CA ASN A 479 -12.82 -22.17 6.90
C ASN A 479 -11.46 -21.46 6.71
N TYR A 480 -10.50 -22.09 6.06
CA TYR A 480 -9.20 -21.51 5.77
C TYR A 480 -9.15 -20.71 4.45
N MET A 481 -10.27 -20.56 3.71
CA MET A 481 -10.26 -19.77 2.46
C MET A 481 -10.36 -18.27 2.69
N TRP A 482 -10.71 -17.83 3.90
CA TRP A 482 -10.81 -16.42 4.25
C TRP A 482 -10.34 -16.17 5.68
N SER A 483 -9.84 -14.97 5.97
CA SER A 483 -9.41 -14.58 7.31
C SER A 483 -9.97 -13.23 7.77
N LEU A 484 -10.39 -12.36 6.84
CA LEU A 484 -10.92 -11.04 7.18
C LEU A 484 -12.43 -11.10 7.42
N PRO A 485 -12.95 -10.38 8.44
CA PRO A 485 -14.38 -10.23 8.68
C PRO A 485 -15.01 -9.16 7.78
N GLU A 486 -16.31 -8.93 7.95
CA GLU A 486 -16.99 -7.74 7.44
C GLU A 486 -16.42 -6.47 8.08
N ASN A 487 -16.46 -5.35 7.36
CA ASN A 487 -16.02 -4.06 7.86
C ASN A 487 -17.01 -2.91 7.55
N ALA A 488 -16.75 -1.74 8.12
CA ALA A 488 -17.65 -0.59 7.98
C ALA A 488 -17.81 -0.14 6.51
N ARG A 489 -16.75 -0.24 5.68
CA ARG A 489 -16.83 0.07 4.24
C ARG A 489 -17.63 -0.97 3.46
N GLY A 490 -17.56 -2.26 3.82
CA GLY A 490 -18.37 -3.31 3.19
C GLY A 490 -19.87 -3.07 3.39
N ARG A 491 -20.26 -2.74 4.61
CA ARG A 491 -21.63 -2.33 4.92
C ARG A 491 -22.05 -1.07 4.14
N HIS A 492 -21.14 -0.12 3.96
CA HIS A 492 -21.40 1.08 3.17
C HIS A 492 -21.51 0.77 1.67
N ALA A 493 -20.62 -0.05 1.11
CA ALA A 493 -20.69 -0.48 -0.28
C ALA A 493 -22.02 -1.18 -0.60
N GLU A 494 -22.46 -2.09 0.26
CA GLU A 494 -23.78 -2.72 0.12
C GLU A 494 -24.91 -1.68 0.13
N ARG A 495 -24.86 -0.70 1.06
CA ARG A 495 -25.87 0.37 1.16
C ARG A 495 -26.03 1.16 -0.15
N VAL A 496 -24.92 1.55 -0.80
CA VAL A 496 -24.95 2.37 -2.02
C VAL A 496 -25.24 1.55 -3.29
N LEU A 497 -24.87 0.26 -3.32
CA LEU A 497 -25.03 -0.59 -4.51
C LEU A 497 -26.35 -1.36 -4.54
N LYS A 498 -26.94 -1.66 -3.40
CA LYS A 498 -28.21 -2.40 -3.30
C LYS A 498 -29.36 -1.73 -4.04
N GLU A 499 -29.42 -0.40 -4.02
CA GLU A 499 -30.47 0.40 -4.65
C GLU A 499 -30.02 1.03 -6.00
N ALA A 500 -28.80 0.68 -6.46
CA ALA A 500 -28.21 1.28 -7.66
C ALA A 500 -29.00 0.91 -8.93
N LYS A 501 -29.28 1.92 -9.75
CA LYS A 501 -29.97 1.79 -11.06
C LYS A 501 -29.49 2.89 -12.00
N GLY A 502 -29.34 2.54 -13.27
CA GLY A 502 -29.00 3.52 -14.32
C GLY A 502 -27.68 4.24 -14.07
N LEU A 503 -26.68 3.54 -13.55
CA LEU A 503 -25.37 4.13 -13.27
C LEU A 503 -24.62 4.45 -14.57
N ASP A 504 -23.97 5.60 -14.58
CA ASP A 504 -22.91 5.98 -15.50
C ASP A 504 -21.58 6.13 -14.74
N ILE A 505 -20.52 6.57 -15.40
CA ILE A 505 -19.20 6.74 -14.76
C ILE A 505 -19.27 7.74 -13.61
N ASP A 506 -19.99 8.86 -13.78
CA ASP A 506 -20.06 9.92 -12.76
C ASP A 506 -20.83 9.45 -11.52
N SER A 507 -21.95 8.78 -11.69
CA SER A 507 -22.74 8.23 -10.59
C SER A 507 -22.08 7.02 -9.94
N LEU A 508 -21.29 6.21 -10.67
CA LEU A 508 -20.45 5.18 -10.10
C LEU A 508 -19.36 5.79 -9.18
N ILE A 509 -18.70 6.85 -9.64
CA ILE A 509 -17.72 7.58 -8.84
C ILE A 509 -18.41 8.23 -7.63
N ALA A 510 -19.57 8.86 -7.81
CA ALA A 510 -20.34 9.44 -6.72
C ALA A 510 -20.73 8.39 -5.66
N SER A 511 -21.05 7.15 -6.06
CA SER A 511 -21.30 6.05 -5.13
C SER A 511 -20.05 5.72 -4.28
N ALA A 512 -18.85 5.76 -4.88
CA ALA A 512 -17.59 5.58 -4.17
C ALA A 512 -17.17 6.78 -3.30
N TYR A 513 -17.82 7.91 -3.48
CA TYR A 513 -17.64 9.15 -2.70
C TYR A 513 -18.89 9.49 -1.87
N ASP A 514 -19.81 8.54 -1.67
CA ASP A 514 -20.93 8.77 -0.74
C ASP A 514 -20.38 9.13 0.65
N PRO A 515 -20.86 10.23 1.25
CA PRO A 515 -20.26 10.78 2.46
C PRO A 515 -20.67 10.07 3.76
N TYR A 516 -21.51 9.03 3.72
CA TYR A 516 -22.02 8.37 4.92
C TYR A 516 -20.94 7.61 5.69
N LEU A 517 -20.97 7.67 7.03
CA LEU A 517 -19.99 7.06 7.92
C LEU A 517 -20.64 5.96 8.76
N THR A 518 -20.71 4.76 8.21
CA THR A 518 -21.43 3.62 8.80
C THR A 518 -20.95 3.19 10.18
N ALA A 519 -19.68 3.46 10.56
CA ALA A 519 -19.19 3.15 11.89
C ALA A 519 -19.86 3.98 12.99
N PHE A 520 -20.36 5.17 12.69
CA PHE A 520 -21.04 6.03 13.66
C PHE A 520 -22.54 5.75 13.79
N GLU A 521 -23.13 4.96 12.90
CA GLU A 521 -24.54 4.60 12.92
C GLU A 521 -24.98 3.94 14.26
N PRO A 522 -24.25 2.98 14.83
CA PRO A 522 -24.55 2.46 16.17
C PRO A 522 -23.97 3.33 17.31
N LEU A 523 -22.86 4.02 17.09
CA LEU A 523 -22.14 4.75 18.14
C LEU A 523 -22.88 6.00 18.62
N VAL A 524 -23.40 6.82 17.70
CA VAL A 524 -24.04 8.09 18.04
C VAL A 524 -25.35 7.91 18.83
N PRO A 525 -26.28 6.99 18.45
CA PRO A 525 -27.45 6.72 19.27
C PRO A 525 -27.11 6.16 20.65
N GLN A 526 -26.05 5.33 20.76
CA GLN A 526 -25.63 4.79 22.05
C GLN A 526 -25.06 5.88 22.96
N LEU A 527 -24.21 6.79 22.42
CA LEU A 527 -23.71 7.96 23.15
C LEU A 527 -24.87 8.82 23.69
N ALA A 528 -25.89 9.05 22.86
CA ALA A 528 -27.06 9.81 23.27
C ALA A 528 -27.80 9.17 24.46
N LYS A 529 -27.97 7.83 24.43
CA LYS A 529 -28.56 7.07 25.56
C LYS A 529 -27.69 7.16 26.81
N ASP A 530 -26.40 7.02 26.68
CA ASP A 530 -25.44 7.09 27.80
C ASP A 530 -25.48 8.47 28.47
N PHE A 531 -25.54 9.54 27.66
CA PHE A 531 -25.63 10.92 28.14
C PHE A 531 -26.95 11.19 28.86
N ASP A 532 -28.08 10.73 28.29
CA ASP A 532 -29.39 10.93 28.86
C ASP A 532 -29.53 10.21 30.25
N ALA A 533 -28.86 9.05 30.39
CA ALA A 533 -28.84 8.27 31.60
C ALA A 533 -27.96 8.85 32.74
N LEU A 534 -27.13 9.86 32.45
CA LEU A 534 -26.29 10.51 33.49
C LEU A 534 -27.19 11.13 34.59
N PRO A 535 -26.80 11.02 35.89
CA PRO A 535 -27.44 11.75 36.98
C PRO A 535 -27.47 13.28 36.73
N ALA A 536 -28.48 13.95 37.25
CA ALA A 536 -28.60 15.41 37.09
C ALA A 536 -27.38 16.20 37.61
N GLY A 537 -26.69 15.68 38.61
CA GLY A 537 -25.50 16.28 39.23
C GLY A 537 -24.16 15.87 38.58
N ASP A 538 -24.16 15.02 37.56
CA ASP A 538 -22.93 14.62 36.87
C ASP A 538 -22.38 15.80 36.08
N ALA A 539 -21.11 16.18 36.33
CA ALA A 539 -20.46 17.32 35.68
C ALA A 539 -20.41 17.21 34.16
N ARG A 540 -20.38 15.98 33.62
CA ARG A 540 -20.38 15.71 32.17
C ARG A 540 -21.68 16.18 31.49
N LYS A 541 -22.82 16.25 32.22
CA LYS A 541 -24.07 16.79 31.66
C LYS A 541 -23.94 18.23 31.19
N ALA A 542 -23.28 19.06 31.98
CA ALA A 542 -23.03 20.45 31.58
C ALA A 542 -21.91 20.56 30.54
N ALA A 543 -20.84 19.79 30.74
CA ALA A 543 -19.63 19.86 29.89
C ALA A 543 -19.85 19.33 28.45
N LEU A 544 -20.73 18.35 28.25
CA LEU A 544 -20.92 17.66 26.98
C LEU A 544 -22.27 17.93 26.30
N ALA A 545 -23.12 18.77 26.89
CA ALA A 545 -24.48 19.03 26.37
C ALA A 545 -24.48 19.48 24.91
N GLU A 546 -23.64 20.46 24.56
CA GLU A 546 -23.55 20.96 23.19
C GLU A 546 -22.94 19.95 22.21
N GLN A 547 -21.91 19.21 22.64
CA GLN A 547 -21.23 18.18 21.84
C GLN A 547 -22.19 17.03 21.50
N VAL A 548 -22.93 16.53 22.50
CA VAL A 548 -23.91 15.46 22.30
C VAL A 548 -25.08 15.97 21.43
N ALA A 549 -25.55 17.19 21.66
CA ALA A 549 -26.58 17.78 20.81
C ALA A 549 -26.12 17.90 19.34
N SER A 550 -24.87 18.32 19.11
CA SER A 550 -24.26 18.40 17.78
C SER A 550 -24.20 17.04 17.10
N LEU A 551 -23.73 15.99 17.78
CA LEU A 551 -23.66 14.63 17.23
C LEU A 551 -25.06 14.02 17.02
N ARG A 552 -26.01 14.29 17.90
CA ARG A 552 -27.41 13.81 17.79
C ARG A 552 -28.12 14.40 16.57
N ALA A 553 -27.80 15.65 16.19
CA ALA A 553 -28.36 16.34 15.03
C ALA A 553 -27.61 16.03 13.72
N TRP A 554 -26.48 15.31 13.78
CA TRP A 554 -25.64 15.00 12.64
C TRP A 554 -26.26 13.90 11.76
N ASP A 555 -26.21 14.10 10.46
CA ASP A 555 -26.70 13.15 9.44
C ASP A 555 -25.73 11.99 9.14
N LEU A 556 -24.66 11.88 9.91
CA LEU A 556 -23.56 10.90 9.77
C LEU A 556 -22.80 11.02 8.44
N ARG A 557 -22.82 12.23 7.84
CA ARG A 557 -22.15 12.50 6.56
C ARG A 557 -20.97 13.43 6.77
N TRP A 558 -19.84 13.10 6.11
CA TRP A 558 -18.70 13.99 6.14
C TRP A 558 -18.93 15.19 5.19
N ALA A 559 -18.42 16.34 5.59
CA ALA A 559 -18.31 17.52 4.76
C ALA A 559 -17.17 18.41 5.27
N ALA A 560 -16.52 19.17 4.40
CA ALA A 560 -15.41 20.03 4.80
C ALA A 560 -15.82 21.10 5.84
N ASN A 561 -17.05 21.60 5.77
CA ASN A 561 -17.60 22.57 6.71
C ASN A 561 -18.28 21.93 7.94
N SER A 562 -18.26 20.60 8.07
CA SER A 562 -18.97 19.89 9.14
C SER A 562 -18.17 19.90 10.44
N VAL A 563 -18.73 20.53 11.47
CA VAL A 563 -18.25 20.45 12.85
C VAL A 563 -18.51 19.08 13.47
N PRO A 564 -19.72 18.46 13.32
CA PRO A 564 -19.97 17.12 13.86
C PRO A 564 -19.02 16.06 13.30
N THR A 565 -18.60 16.15 12.02
CA THR A 565 -17.60 15.23 11.45
C THR A 565 -16.27 15.32 12.20
N ALA A 566 -15.76 16.53 12.45
CA ALA A 566 -14.53 16.73 13.20
C ALA A 566 -14.62 16.12 14.60
N LEU A 567 -15.70 16.45 15.32
CA LEU A 567 -15.93 15.95 16.68
C LEU A 567 -16.04 14.42 16.72
N ALA A 568 -16.81 13.82 15.79
CA ALA A 568 -17.01 12.37 15.71
C ALA A 568 -15.70 11.62 15.40
N VAL A 569 -14.90 12.12 14.44
CA VAL A 569 -13.62 11.50 14.10
C VAL A 569 -12.65 11.57 15.27
N TYR A 570 -12.53 12.70 15.97
CA TYR A 570 -11.68 12.82 17.15
C TYR A 570 -12.16 11.92 18.29
N TRP A 571 -13.48 11.86 18.53
CA TRP A 571 -14.10 10.94 19.50
C TRP A 571 -13.78 9.48 19.17
N GLY A 572 -13.96 9.08 17.92
CA GLY A 572 -13.61 7.74 17.46
C GLY A 572 -12.12 7.43 17.64
N GLN A 573 -11.23 8.36 17.30
CA GLN A 573 -9.78 8.19 17.49
C GLN A 573 -9.39 8.02 18.96
N GLU A 574 -10.00 8.76 19.89
CA GLU A 574 -9.76 8.60 21.33
C GLU A 574 -10.19 7.21 21.82
N MET A 575 -11.35 6.71 21.34
CA MET A 575 -11.81 5.36 21.67
C MET A 575 -10.88 4.28 21.09
N VAL A 576 -10.48 4.41 19.83
CA VAL A 576 -9.57 3.47 19.17
C VAL A 576 -8.21 3.43 19.89
N ALA A 577 -7.61 4.59 20.13
CA ALA A 577 -6.30 4.68 20.80
C ALA A 577 -6.28 3.99 22.18
N ALA A 578 -7.36 4.17 22.95
CA ALA A 578 -7.49 3.57 24.29
C ALA A 578 -7.76 2.06 24.26
N ASN A 579 -8.26 1.49 23.15
CA ASN A 579 -8.80 0.13 23.14
C ASN A 579 -8.15 -0.83 22.13
N THR A 580 -7.20 -0.41 21.30
CA THR A 580 -6.53 -1.26 20.30
C THR A 580 -5.94 -2.53 20.92
N LYS A 581 -5.30 -2.44 22.09
CA LYS A 581 -4.75 -3.61 22.77
C LYS A 581 -5.84 -4.58 23.23
N ARG A 582 -6.91 -4.09 23.85
CA ARG A 582 -8.06 -4.89 24.31
C ARG A 582 -8.78 -5.58 23.13
N ALA A 583 -8.93 -4.86 22.02
CA ALA A 583 -9.54 -5.39 20.80
C ALA A 583 -8.70 -6.54 20.22
N ARG A 584 -7.39 -6.38 20.19
CA ARG A 584 -6.45 -7.43 19.74
C ARG A 584 -6.50 -8.67 20.64
N GLU A 585 -6.47 -8.48 21.95
CA GLU A 585 -6.59 -9.57 22.93
C GLU A 585 -7.94 -10.33 22.81
N ALA A 586 -9.00 -9.62 22.44
CA ALA A 586 -10.32 -10.19 22.19
C ALA A 586 -10.47 -10.81 20.79
N ASN A 587 -9.48 -10.65 19.91
CA ASN A 587 -9.55 -11.01 18.48
C ASN A 587 -10.76 -10.40 17.75
N ILE A 588 -11.04 -9.11 18.02
CA ILE A 588 -12.14 -8.33 17.43
C ILE A 588 -11.53 -7.11 16.74
N PRO A 589 -11.91 -6.76 15.49
CA PRO A 589 -11.51 -5.49 14.87
C PRO A 589 -11.80 -4.29 15.78
N THR A 590 -10.84 -3.36 15.89
CA THR A 590 -10.93 -2.29 16.92
C THR A 590 -12.20 -1.45 16.78
N VAL A 591 -12.64 -1.16 15.57
CA VAL A 591 -13.90 -0.41 15.35
C VAL A 591 -15.11 -1.20 15.82
N ASP A 592 -15.16 -2.51 15.55
CA ASP A 592 -16.25 -3.36 16.02
C ASP A 592 -16.18 -3.53 17.56
N PHE A 593 -14.98 -3.57 18.13
CA PHE A 593 -14.80 -3.61 19.59
C PHE A 593 -15.34 -2.36 20.26
N ILE A 594 -14.97 -1.16 19.79
CA ILE A 594 -15.48 0.10 20.38
C ILE A 594 -16.99 0.25 20.20
N THR A 595 -17.55 -0.31 19.16
CA THR A 595 -18.98 -0.28 18.86
C THR A 595 -19.78 -1.21 19.77
N THR A 596 -19.21 -2.39 20.15
CA THR A 596 -19.96 -3.47 20.79
C THR A 596 -19.57 -3.72 22.25
N ARG A 597 -18.40 -3.25 22.72
CA ARG A 597 -17.80 -3.64 24.00
C ARG A 597 -17.55 -2.52 25.00
N LEU A 598 -17.55 -1.24 24.55
CA LEU A 598 -17.28 -0.12 25.45
C LEU A 598 -18.44 0.14 26.41
N GLY A 599 -18.08 0.58 27.62
CA GLY A 599 -19.03 1.09 28.61
C GLY A 599 -19.43 2.55 28.36
N SER A 600 -20.48 3.00 29.04
CA SER A 600 -20.98 4.37 28.99
C SER A 600 -19.89 5.42 29.33
N ASP A 601 -19.21 5.23 30.46
CA ASP A 601 -18.17 6.15 30.91
C ASP A 601 -17.02 6.25 29.91
N GLU A 602 -16.58 5.14 29.33
CA GLU A 602 -15.50 5.13 28.35
C GLU A 602 -15.86 5.97 27.10
N ARG A 603 -17.12 5.91 26.62
CA ARG A 603 -17.60 6.70 25.48
C ARG A 603 -17.71 8.18 25.80
N LEU A 604 -18.27 8.52 26.98
CA LEU A 604 -18.45 9.90 27.41
C LEU A 604 -17.11 10.58 27.72
N ASP A 605 -16.20 9.90 28.40
CA ASP A 605 -14.87 10.41 28.70
C ASP A 605 -14.01 10.58 27.45
N ALA A 606 -14.16 9.68 26.45
CA ALA A 606 -13.52 9.85 25.15
C ALA A 606 -14.04 11.09 24.42
N LEU A 607 -15.35 11.38 24.49
CA LEU A 607 -15.91 12.61 23.89
C LEU A 607 -15.41 13.86 24.57
N HIS A 608 -15.26 13.82 25.91
CA HIS A 608 -14.70 14.93 26.65
C HIS A 608 -13.25 15.23 26.20
N ARG A 609 -12.38 14.20 26.18
CA ARG A 609 -11.02 14.34 25.70
C ARG A 609 -10.92 14.84 24.26
N ALA A 610 -11.79 14.34 23.38
CA ALA A 610 -11.85 14.82 21.98
C ALA A 610 -12.21 16.29 21.89
N SER A 611 -13.20 16.76 22.66
CA SER A 611 -13.60 18.16 22.74
C SER A 611 -12.47 19.05 23.28
N GLU A 612 -11.80 18.62 24.38
CA GLU A 612 -10.63 19.33 24.93
C GLU A 612 -9.48 19.40 23.93
N LYS A 613 -9.21 18.29 23.22
CA LYS A 613 -8.14 18.24 22.23
C LYS A 613 -8.39 19.20 21.07
N LEU A 614 -9.61 19.21 20.52
CA LEU A 614 -10.00 20.17 19.48
C LEU A 614 -9.86 21.62 19.97
N THR A 615 -10.32 21.91 21.18
CA THR A 615 -10.24 23.25 21.78
C THR A 615 -8.78 23.69 21.98
N ARG A 616 -7.92 22.80 22.49
CA ARG A 616 -6.50 23.06 22.68
C ARG A 616 -5.76 23.28 21.36
N ASP A 617 -6.03 22.47 20.35
CA ASP A 617 -5.26 22.47 19.11
C ASP A 617 -5.74 23.56 18.15
N PHE A 618 -7.04 23.92 18.16
CA PHE A 618 -7.67 24.85 17.21
C PHE A 618 -8.42 26.02 17.87
N GLY A 619 -8.39 26.15 19.20
CA GLY A 619 -9.04 27.25 19.93
C GLY A 619 -10.52 27.00 20.24
N THR A 620 -11.19 26.04 19.58
CA THR A 620 -12.57 25.65 19.83
C THR A 620 -12.82 24.23 19.36
N TRP A 621 -13.70 23.50 20.06
CA TRP A 621 -14.15 22.19 19.58
C TRP A 621 -15.08 22.31 18.34
N LYS A 622 -15.65 23.51 18.10
CA LYS A 622 -16.52 23.79 16.94
C LYS A 622 -15.72 24.06 15.65
N THR A 623 -14.60 23.40 15.47
CA THR A 623 -13.74 23.55 14.29
C THR A 623 -14.28 22.70 13.14
N PRO A 624 -14.51 23.26 11.94
CA PRO A 624 -14.93 22.50 10.75
C PRO A 624 -13.87 21.47 10.34
N TRP A 625 -14.33 20.33 9.81
CA TRP A 625 -13.46 19.22 9.43
C TRP A 625 -12.37 19.60 8.41
N GLY A 626 -12.70 20.39 7.40
CA GLY A 626 -11.75 20.84 6.37
C GLY A 626 -10.67 21.83 6.86
N GLU A 627 -10.83 22.42 8.05
CA GLU A 627 -9.75 23.19 8.68
C GLU A 627 -8.69 22.28 9.31
N ILE A 628 -9.07 21.04 9.61
CA ILE A 628 -8.25 20.04 10.27
C ILE A 628 -7.67 19.07 9.24
N ASN A 629 -8.49 18.50 8.38
CA ASN A 629 -8.16 17.43 7.44
C ASN A 629 -7.75 18.01 6.09
N ARG A 630 -6.47 17.87 5.73
CA ARG A 630 -5.85 18.63 4.66
C ARG A 630 -5.01 17.76 3.74
N PHE A 631 -4.99 18.09 2.47
CA PHE A 631 -4.01 17.56 1.51
C PHE A 631 -2.85 18.55 1.34
N GLN A 632 -1.62 18.05 1.43
CA GLN A 632 -0.41 18.83 1.20
C GLN A 632 0.65 17.98 0.50
N ARG A 633 1.35 18.55 -0.48
CA ARG A 633 2.51 17.96 -1.13
C ARG A 633 3.56 19.06 -1.30
N ILE A 634 4.65 19.01 -0.55
CA ILE A 634 5.66 20.09 -0.50
C ILE A 634 7.07 19.64 -0.86
N SER A 635 7.31 18.34 -1.00
CA SER A 635 8.60 17.78 -1.42
C SER A 635 8.43 16.53 -2.29
N GLY A 636 9.49 16.18 -3.00
CA GLY A 636 9.59 14.93 -3.76
C GLY A 636 10.06 13.74 -2.93
N ASP A 637 10.19 13.90 -1.60
CA ASP A 637 10.66 12.84 -0.71
C ASP A 637 9.67 11.67 -0.65
N ILE A 638 10.18 10.48 -0.41
CA ILE A 638 9.35 9.29 -0.26
C ILE A 638 8.56 9.39 1.05
N GLU A 639 9.22 9.77 2.13
CA GLU A 639 8.60 10.12 3.41
C GLU A 639 8.31 11.61 3.41
N GLN A 640 7.03 11.97 3.39
CA GLN A 640 6.61 13.36 3.33
C GLN A 640 6.71 14.03 4.70
N GLU A 641 7.23 15.24 4.73
CA GLU A 641 7.09 16.15 5.86
C GLU A 641 5.96 17.15 5.56
N TYR A 642 5.25 17.56 6.61
CA TYR A 642 4.11 18.48 6.52
C TYR A 642 4.34 19.72 7.38
N ASP A 643 3.75 20.84 6.97
CA ASP A 643 3.95 22.15 7.61
C ASP A 643 2.63 22.93 7.63
N ASP A 644 2.12 23.23 8.84
CA ASP A 644 0.89 24.01 9.05
C ASP A 644 0.97 25.45 8.49
N ALA A 645 2.18 25.98 8.27
CA ALA A 645 2.40 27.32 7.72
C ALA A 645 2.37 27.35 6.18
N LYS A 646 2.45 26.19 5.52
CA LYS A 646 2.44 26.11 4.05
C LYS A 646 1.03 25.88 3.49
N PRO A 647 0.79 26.25 2.23
CA PRO A 647 -0.50 26.02 1.57
C PRO A 647 -0.93 24.54 1.59
N SER A 648 -2.22 24.32 1.71
CA SER A 648 -2.83 23.00 1.68
C SER A 648 -4.32 23.10 1.28
N TRP A 649 -4.89 22.00 0.82
CA TRP A 649 -6.31 21.95 0.37
C TRP A 649 -7.17 21.23 1.41
N PRO A 650 -8.37 21.73 1.74
CA PRO A 650 -9.30 21.02 2.61
C PRO A 650 -9.79 19.73 1.95
N VAL A 651 -9.87 18.63 2.71
CA VAL A 651 -10.41 17.35 2.25
C VAL A 651 -11.62 16.99 3.11
N ALA A 652 -12.74 16.73 2.46
CA ALA A 652 -14.00 16.41 3.14
C ALA A 652 -14.08 14.94 3.58
N PHE A 653 -13.61 14.00 2.74
CA PHE A 653 -13.63 12.57 3.03
C PHE A 653 -12.59 12.20 4.09
N THR A 654 -12.81 11.08 4.79
CA THR A 654 -12.08 10.71 5.99
C THR A 654 -11.57 9.26 5.94
N SER A 655 -11.05 8.77 7.06
CA SER A 655 -10.50 7.41 7.17
C SER A 655 -11.53 6.32 6.85
N ALA A 656 -11.04 5.30 6.17
CA ALA A 656 -11.74 4.05 5.90
C ALA A 656 -12.26 3.35 7.17
N ASN A 657 -11.64 3.57 8.33
CA ASN A 657 -12.08 3.04 9.63
C ASN A 657 -13.51 3.45 9.98
N TRP A 658 -13.92 4.62 9.56
CA TRP A 658 -15.26 5.16 9.85
C TRP A 658 -16.33 4.74 8.83
N GLY A 659 -15.92 3.91 7.85
CA GLY A 659 -16.80 3.47 6.76
C GLY A 659 -16.80 4.40 5.55
N SER A 660 -15.90 5.39 5.51
CA SER A 660 -15.72 6.22 4.31
C SER A 660 -15.22 5.38 3.15
N LEU A 661 -15.98 5.32 2.05
CA LEU A 661 -15.54 4.65 0.83
C LEU A 661 -14.41 5.47 0.18
N ALA A 662 -14.58 6.78 0.04
CA ALA A 662 -13.48 7.67 -0.28
C ALA A 662 -12.56 7.77 0.96
N SER A 663 -11.41 7.12 0.90
CA SER A 663 -10.47 7.02 2.03
C SER A 663 -9.39 8.09 1.98
N PHE A 664 -9.17 8.72 3.13
CA PHE A 664 -8.11 9.71 3.35
C PHE A 664 -7.64 9.66 4.79
N GLY A 665 -6.41 9.31 5.02
CA GLY A 665 -5.87 9.16 6.36
C GLY A 665 -4.35 9.29 6.43
N MET A 666 -3.81 9.11 7.63
CA MET A 666 -2.38 9.17 7.90
C MET A 666 -1.89 7.91 8.62
N VAL A 667 -0.65 7.52 8.37
CA VAL A 667 0.02 6.39 9.04
C VAL A 667 0.85 6.82 10.21
N ALA A 668 1.63 7.89 10.02
CA ALA A 668 2.59 8.35 11.00
C ALA A 668 2.02 9.48 11.84
N LYS A 669 2.36 9.49 13.14
CA LYS A 669 2.07 10.64 14.00
C LYS A 669 2.85 11.85 13.49
N GLN A 670 2.13 12.84 13.02
CA GLN A 670 2.68 14.08 12.51
C GLN A 670 2.94 15.08 13.66
N LYS A 671 3.88 15.99 13.45
CA LYS A 671 4.19 17.08 14.39
C LYS A 671 3.25 18.28 14.26
N THR A 672 2.35 18.24 13.29
CA THR A 672 1.41 19.30 12.95
C THR A 672 0.14 19.21 13.79
N LYS A 673 -0.59 20.30 13.91
CA LYS A 673 -1.93 20.32 14.52
C LYS A 673 -2.98 19.81 13.55
N ARG A 674 -2.83 20.16 12.26
CA ARG A 674 -3.68 19.64 11.17
C ARG A 674 -3.30 18.21 10.85
N ILE A 675 -4.25 17.49 10.29
CA ILE A 675 -4.08 16.12 9.80
C ILE A 675 -3.81 16.20 8.30
N TYR A 676 -2.64 15.75 7.87
CA TYR A 676 -2.29 15.65 6.47
C TYR A 676 -2.32 14.19 6.04
N GLY A 677 -3.16 13.86 5.05
CA GLY A 677 -3.24 12.51 4.53
C GLY A 677 -1.97 12.11 3.78
N ASP A 678 -1.52 10.88 3.99
CA ASP A 678 -0.38 10.27 3.31
C ASP A 678 -0.77 8.97 2.58
N ARG A 679 -1.99 8.50 2.79
CA ARG A 679 -2.59 7.31 2.16
C ARG A 679 -4.10 7.39 2.05
N GLY A 680 -4.66 6.47 1.32
CA GLY A 680 -6.07 6.40 0.98
C GLY A 680 -6.23 6.33 -0.53
N ASN A 681 -7.19 7.06 -1.10
CA ASN A 681 -7.41 7.14 -2.54
C ASN A 681 -6.14 7.63 -3.25
N SER A 682 -5.23 6.72 -3.59
CA SER A 682 -3.97 7.07 -4.26
C SER A 682 -4.14 7.23 -5.77
N PHE A 683 -5.01 6.42 -6.35
CA PHE A 683 -5.50 6.44 -7.71
C PHE A 683 -6.97 6.04 -7.69
N VAL A 684 -7.83 6.73 -8.43
CA VAL A 684 -9.22 6.32 -8.60
C VAL A 684 -9.57 6.41 -10.08
N ALA A 685 -10.25 5.39 -10.60
CA ALA A 685 -10.79 5.43 -11.96
C ALA A 685 -12.17 4.77 -12.03
N GLY A 686 -13.07 5.39 -12.79
CA GLY A 686 -14.33 4.80 -13.26
C GLY A 686 -14.21 4.51 -14.75
N VAL A 687 -14.59 3.28 -15.18
CA VAL A 687 -14.44 2.80 -16.56
C VAL A 687 -15.77 2.24 -17.06
N GLU A 688 -16.16 2.59 -18.27
CA GLU A 688 -17.29 2.01 -19.03
C GLU A 688 -16.76 1.20 -20.22
N PHE A 689 -17.21 -0.05 -20.32
CA PHE A 689 -16.81 -1.00 -21.37
C PHE A 689 -17.83 -1.05 -22.51
N GLY A 690 -17.98 0.06 -23.23
CA GLY A 690 -18.81 0.16 -24.42
C GLY A 690 -18.06 -0.17 -25.73
N PRO A 691 -18.63 0.21 -26.90
CA PRO A 691 -17.96 0.08 -28.20
C PRO A 691 -16.62 0.83 -28.26
N LYS A 692 -16.52 1.92 -27.53
CA LYS A 692 -15.30 2.61 -27.17
C LYS A 692 -15.21 2.70 -25.64
N ILE A 693 -14.01 2.48 -25.10
CA ILE A 693 -13.74 2.68 -23.68
C ILE A 693 -13.95 4.17 -23.35
N LYS A 694 -14.66 4.41 -22.26
CA LYS A 694 -14.70 5.72 -21.60
C LYS A 694 -14.21 5.54 -20.18
N ALA A 695 -13.38 6.46 -19.72
CA ALA A 695 -12.89 6.41 -18.35
C ALA A 695 -12.60 7.81 -17.83
N LYS A 696 -12.71 7.95 -16.50
CA LYS A 696 -12.25 9.11 -15.73
C LYS A 696 -11.30 8.65 -14.66
N SER A 697 -10.29 9.45 -14.34
CA SER A 697 -9.33 9.11 -13.29
C SER A 697 -8.86 10.32 -12.51
N ILE A 698 -8.24 10.07 -11.34
CA ILE A 698 -7.54 11.05 -10.51
C ILE A 698 -6.37 10.40 -9.78
N LEU A 699 -5.25 11.10 -9.69
CA LEU A 699 -4.12 10.77 -8.81
C LEU A 699 -4.10 11.69 -7.58
N ALA A 700 -3.67 11.17 -6.46
CA ALA A 700 -3.31 12.00 -5.32
C ALA A 700 -2.07 12.85 -5.67
N GLY A 701 -2.28 14.14 -5.91
CA GLY A 701 -1.23 15.13 -6.21
C GLY A 701 -0.97 15.35 -7.69
N GLY A 702 -0.30 14.43 -8.37
CA GLY A 702 0.08 14.55 -9.78
C GLY A 702 1.06 13.47 -10.21
N GLN A 703 1.39 13.45 -11.50
CA GLN A 703 2.17 12.38 -12.13
C GLN A 703 3.65 12.37 -11.73
N SER A 704 4.26 13.54 -11.55
CA SER A 704 5.71 13.65 -11.31
C SER A 704 6.08 13.68 -9.84
N GLY A 705 7.20 13.02 -9.46
CA GLY A 705 7.83 13.14 -8.15
C GLY A 705 8.76 14.36 -8.01
N ASN A 706 8.99 15.12 -9.09
CA ASN A 706 9.87 16.28 -9.08
C ASN A 706 9.11 17.57 -8.74
N PRO A 707 9.42 18.26 -7.62
CA PRO A 707 8.75 19.51 -7.25
C PRO A 707 8.88 20.64 -8.27
N ALA A 708 9.87 20.59 -9.16
CA ALA A 708 10.02 21.57 -10.24
C ALA A 708 9.14 21.28 -11.46
N SER A 709 8.51 20.10 -11.53
CA SER A 709 7.59 19.76 -12.60
C SER A 709 6.23 20.41 -12.38
N ARG A 710 5.61 20.91 -13.45
CA ARG A 710 4.22 21.39 -13.42
C ARG A 710 3.22 20.29 -13.05
N HIS A 711 3.59 19.01 -13.23
CA HIS A 711 2.79 17.84 -12.91
C HIS A 711 3.11 17.25 -11.54
N PHE A 712 3.72 18.04 -10.65
CA PHE A 712 4.00 17.61 -9.28
C PHE A 712 2.72 17.57 -8.44
N ASP A 713 1.89 18.62 -8.53
CA ASP A 713 0.68 18.78 -7.72
C ASP A 713 -0.53 19.34 -8.50
N ASP A 714 -0.49 19.30 -9.83
CA ASP A 714 -1.53 19.84 -10.71
C ASP A 714 -2.90 19.15 -10.57
N GLN A 715 -2.97 17.94 -10.00
CA GLN A 715 -4.20 17.24 -9.67
C GLN A 715 -4.63 17.42 -8.20
N ALA A 716 -3.84 18.05 -7.33
CA ALA A 716 -4.10 18.13 -5.89
C ALA A 716 -5.42 18.84 -5.55
N ALA A 717 -5.71 19.96 -6.22
CA ALA A 717 -6.95 20.69 -5.99
C ALA A 717 -8.20 19.92 -6.46
N MET A 718 -8.12 19.22 -7.59
CA MET A 718 -9.20 18.35 -8.08
C MET A 718 -9.41 17.16 -7.15
N TYR A 719 -8.31 16.51 -6.77
CA TYR A 719 -8.31 15.39 -5.83
C TYR A 719 -9.04 15.76 -4.52
N SER A 720 -8.69 16.89 -3.93
CA SER A 720 -9.27 17.34 -2.66
C SER A 720 -10.79 17.60 -2.73
N ARG A 721 -11.31 17.92 -3.92
CA ARG A 721 -12.74 18.15 -4.18
C ARG A 721 -13.48 16.93 -4.71
N GLY A 722 -12.77 15.79 -4.96
CA GLY A 722 -13.35 14.60 -5.57
C GLY A 722 -13.71 14.81 -7.06
N GLU A 723 -12.99 15.66 -7.76
CA GLU A 723 -13.11 15.90 -9.21
C GLU A 723 -12.19 15.00 -10.00
N PHE A 724 -12.57 14.68 -11.23
CA PHE A 724 -11.90 13.70 -12.08
C PHE A 724 -11.59 14.28 -13.46
N LYS A 725 -10.47 13.84 -14.05
CA LYS A 725 -10.14 14.11 -15.45
C LYS A 725 -10.60 12.96 -16.34
N ASP A 726 -10.89 13.26 -17.61
CA ASP A 726 -11.09 12.24 -18.64
C ASP A 726 -9.77 11.52 -18.94
N VAL A 727 -9.82 10.20 -19.08
CA VAL A 727 -8.69 9.40 -19.54
C VAL A 727 -8.62 9.45 -21.08
N LEU A 728 -7.47 9.81 -21.58
CA LEU A 728 -7.19 9.82 -23.02
C LEU A 728 -6.67 8.43 -23.44
N PHE A 729 -7.55 7.59 -23.99
CA PHE A 729 -7.23 6.21 -24.35
C PHE A 729 -6.92 6.04 -25.86
N TYR A 730 -7.53 6.86 -26.69
CA TYR A 730 -7.36 6.78 -28.16
C TYR A 730 -6.35 7.82 -28.64
N LYS A 731 -5.54 7.43 -29.62
CA LYS A 731 -4.43 8.28 -30.10
C LYS A 731 -4.91 9.65 -30.59
N GLU A 732 -6.03 9.70 -31.29
CA GLU A 732 -6.64 10.93 -31.77
C GLU A 732 -7.07 11.89 -30.65
N ASP A 733 -7.40 11.38 -29.46
CA ASP A 733 -7.75 12.21 -28.31
C ASP A 733 -6.50 12.65 -27.54
N ILE A 734 -5.47 11.80 -27.49
CA ILE A 734 -4.14 12.16 -26.96
C ILE A 734 -3.54 13.31 -27.77
N GLU A 735 -3.56 13.21 -29.11
CA GLU A 735 -3.01 14.24 -30.01
C GLU A 735 -3.67 15.61 -29.84
N LYS A 736 -4.98 15.66 -29.50
CA LYS A 736 -5.72 16.92 -29.22
C LYS A 736 -5.29 17.61 -27.91
N GLN A 737 -4.74 16.86 -26.97
CA GLN A 737 -4.36 17.34 -25.64
C GLN A 737 -2.89 17.06 -25.35
N LEU A 738 -2.09 16.94 -26.41
CA LEU A 738 -0.67 16.64 -26.36
C LEU A 738 0.12 17.82 -25.78
N GLU A 739 0.96 17.54 -24.77
CA GLU A 739 1.97 18.48 -24.28
C GLU A 739 3.29 18.33 -25.03
N ARG A 740 3.78 17.09 -25.14
CA ARG A 740 4.99 16.78 -25.91
C ARG A 740 4.98 15.35 -26.46
N SER A 741 5.68 15.15 -27.57
CA SER A 741 5.94 13.82 -28.15
C SER A 741 7.43 13.69 -28.45
N TYR A 742 8.04 12.57 -28.09
CA TYR A 742 9.48 12.37 -28.21
C TYR A 742 9.83 10.88 -28.26
N HIS A 743 11.06 10.57 -28.66
CA HIS A 743 11.67 9.25 -28.49
C HIS A 743 12.54 9.25 -27.23
N PRO A 744 12.65 8.14 -26.49
CA PRO A 744 13.59 8.06 -25.36
C PRO A 744 14.99 8.53 -25.75
N GLY A 745 15.58 9.44 -24.96
CA GLY A 745 16.90 10.04 -25.23
C GLY A 745 16.86 11.38 -25.98
N GLN A 746 15.69 11.87 -26.38
CA GLN A 746 15.52 13.18 -27.01
C GLN A 746 15.07 14.26 -26.02
#